data_6a31e37c0a2f5b9a64b6f67cc5f04c54
#
_entry.id   6a31e37c0a2f5b9a64b6f67cc5f04c54
#
_cell.length_a   1.000
_cell.length_b   1.000
_cell.length_c   1.000
_cell.angle_alpha   90.00
_cell.angle_beta   90.00
_cell.angle_gamma   90.00
#
_symmetry.space_group_name_H-M   'P 1'
#
loop_
_entity.id
_entity.type
_entity.pdbx_description
1 polymer ?
#
loop_
_entity_poly.entity_id
_entity_poly.type
_entity_poly.pdbx_seq_one_letter_code
_entity_poly.pdbx_strand_id
1 'polypeptide(L)'
;MSSPLLCASYSHYAQCMLDAHRVTAEEVSGLVTQLPLSVENMAALIESKLPTHHDAEQAMAEALRKTRVLVMLAMMEFDLSNPPTEQTLDVITQTVSALADASTLSALDVAYRALTEIHGEPRSDSTGAAMPLWVMGMGKLSGRELNVSSDMDLVFVFEHEGETVPTIEGQRVRALSHGEFFDRLGRRMIKLLDDVNEFGFVFRVDMRLRPNGASGALCVSLSTLEKYLFTQAHTWERFVWLKSRLMNPSSHSYLLEQVVTPFVFRRYLDYDAIDALRDVHHKIRAKAESRAAKHPESEDIKIGSGGIREIEFSVQLPQIIKGARLPNLQQKATLTALPELSKTGLMDDAAMRQLREHYVFLRHLEHRIQYLNDAQTQQIPVEPELRERIARTMRFDDWTQLEQHMRIGQANVMHHFNALFDAAPEQSPEERSLSARQSADPQNDDWAALWARFDSPQEISDVYARMETNPRQNQLPERSLIRYKQLVNASAQILVNRYPNQIIPMEWLQRIWNFLDAISRRSSYLALLIEYPKALERLVELLASSRFVADYLTAHPILLDELLNVEQLHRAPDWPALQTHLNQLLNHAKHHDGKPDVERQMDILRENHHSQVFRLLVQELDGLWTVEQLADHLSDLTDVMLNAALYHCWDAFAKKHRDVPKFAIIAYGKLGGKEMGYASDLDLVFVFDDPAQEALEVYSRFAQRLNNWLTAPTGAGVLFDTDYRLRPNGDSGLMVVSTKMFEQYQRESAWFWEHQALTRARYCAGDVDIGAWFEDCRRSILSAERDIQKVRAEISSMRDKLQAGHPNPTELFDLKYDSGGMVDIEFCVQALVLGYSNRHPELLDNKGNIALLERAGHADLIDAALAKQCGDAYRHYRYLQHTMRMQNIAKPRVAPESIAQHVRAVNQLRETVLL
;
A
#
# COMPACT_ATOMS: atom_id res chain seq x y z
N MET A 1 52.19 11.30 -36.55
CA MET A 1 51.92 12.13 -35.36
C MET A 1 50.43 12.01 -35.09
N SER A 2 50.04 11.37 -34.03
CA SER A 2 48.63 11.32 -33.61
C SER A 2 48.11 12.73 -33.34
N SER A 3 46.92 13.07 -33.81
CA SER A 3 46.31 14.39 -33.50
C SER A 3 46.29 14.56 -31.95
N PRO A 4 46.58 15.78 -31.47
CA PRO A 4 46.51 16.02 -30.03
C PRO A 4 45.10 15.72 -29.50
N LEU A 5 45.02 15.05 -28.33
CA LEU A 5 43.75 14.76 -27.69
C LEU A 5 43.00 16.05 -27.34
N LEU A 6 41.70 16.08 -27.60
CA LEU A 6 40.85 17.24 -27.22
C LEU A 6 40.82 17.46 -25.71
N CYS A 7 40.80 16.39 -24.95
CA CYS A 7 40.80 16.47 -23.48
C CYS A 7 42.02 17.20 -22.92
N ALA A 8 43.21 17.05 -23.54
CA ALA A 8 44.43 17.77 -23.14
C ALA A 8 44.34 19.28 -23.36
N SER A 9 43.69 19.69 -24.47
CA SER A 9 43.50 21.11 -24.76
C SER A 9 42.40 21.78 -23.93
N TYR A 10 41.44 20.96 -23.43
CA TYR A 10 40.30 21.43 -22.70
C TYR A 10 40.54 21.46 -21.17
N SER A 11 41.14 20.41 -20.62
CA SER A 11 41.28 20.15 -19.18
C SER A 11 42.73 20.28 -18.74
N HIS A 12 42.94 21.14 -17.75
CA HIS A 12 44.24 21.25 -17.10
C HIS A 12 44.66 19.95 -16.41
N TYR A 13 43.71 19.27 -15.78
CA TYR A 13 43.95 17.96 -15.19
C TYR A 13 44.44 16.93 -16.20
N ALA A 14 43.72 16.81 -17.33
CA ALA A 14 44.08 15.85 -18.37
C ALA A 14 45.49 16.14 -18.93
N GLN A 15 45.83 17.40 -19.15
CA GLN A 15 47.16 17.78 -19.59
C GLN A 15 48.25 17.39 -18.60
N CYS A 16 48.05 17.69 -17.30
CA CYS A 16 48.98 17.28 -16.25
C CYS A 16 49.22 15.77 -16.20
N MET A 17 48.16 14.94 -16.38
CA MET A 17 48.29 13.49 -16.34
C MET A 17 49.08 12.93 -17.55
N LEU A 18 48.90 13.51 -18.72
CA LEU A 18 49.64 13.15 -19.93
C LEU A 18 51.10 13.60 -19.85
N ASP A 19 51.39 14.83 -19.42
CA ASP A 19 52.73 15.39 -19.24
C ASP A 19 53.56 14.64 -18.20
N ALA A 20 52.87 14.16 -17.13
CA ALA A 20 53.49 13.32 -16.11
C ALA A 20 53.64 11.85 -16.54
N HIS A 21 53.35 11.50 -17.78
CA HIS A 21 53.37 10.12 -18.31
C HIS A 21 52.64 9.09 -17.48
N ARG A 22 51.54 9.53 -16.80
CA ARG A 22 50.69 8.64 -16.03
C ARG A 22 49.81 7.75 -16.92
N VAL A 23 49.46 8.28 -18.10
CA VAL A 23 48.71 7.63 -19.18
C VAL A 23 49.25 8.14 -20.52
N THR A 24 49.23 7.31 -21.54
CA THR A 24 49.64 7.68 -22.90
C THR A 24 48.42 8.03 -23.76
N ALA A 25 48.63 8.86 -24.77
CA ALA A 25 47.58 9.22 -25.74
C ALA A 25 47.06 7.98 -26.50
N GLU A 26 47.91 6.99 -26.74
CA GLU A 26 47.53 5.73 -27.39
C GLU A 26 46.61 4.89 -26.51
N GLU A 27 46.88 4.78 -25.19
CA GLU A 27 46.00 4.08 -24.24
C GLU A 27 44.63 4.77 -24.18
N VAL A 28 44.58 6.11 -24.12
CA VAL A 28 43.33 6.88 -24.10
C VAL A 28 42.54 6.63 -25.40
N SER A 29 43.15 6.81 -26.58
CA SER A 29 42.47 6.58 -27.85
C SER A 29 42.00 5.13 -28.03
N GLY A 30 42.80 4.18 -27.57
CA GLY A 30 42.44 2.75 -27.60
C GLY A 30 41.21 2.46 -26.76
N LEU A 31 41.10 3.07 -25.54
CA LEU A 31 39.96 2.86 -24.67
C LEU A 31 38.70 3.55 -25.18
N VAL A 32 38.79 4.74 -25.78
CA VAL A 32 37.65 5.46 -26.39
C VAL A 32 36.87 4.57 -27.36
N THR A 33 37.55 3.71 -28.14
CA THR A 33 36.90 2.82 -29.10
C THR A 33 36.11 1.65 -28.44
N GLN A 34 36.31 1.42 -27.15
CA GLN A 34 35.71 0.33 -26.41
C GLN A 34 34.52 0.78 -25.55
N LEU A 35 34.21 2.09 -25.49
CA LEU A 35 33.12 2.63 -24.69
C LEU A 35 31.75 2.27 -25.28
N PRO A 36 30.72 2.00 -24.43
CA PRO A 36 30.79 1.96 -22.97
C PRO A 36 31.40 0.67 -22.40
N LEU A 37 32.06 0.76 -21.24
CA LEU A 37 32.62 -0.41 -20.59
C LEU A 37 31.60 -1.03 -19.63
N SER A 38 31.46 -2.35 -19.66
CA SER A 38 30.71 -3.10 -18.61
C SER A 38 31.51 -3.21 -17.31
N VAL A 39 30.85 -3.63 -16.22
CA VAL A 39 31.52 -3.87 -14.93
C VAL A 39 32.57 -4.95 -15.06
N GLU A 40 32.33 -6.00 -15.84
CA GLU A 40 33.25 -7.11 -16.08
C GLU A 40 34.50 -6.64 -16.87
N ASN A 41 34.30 -5.87 -17.93
CA ASN A 41 35.40 -5.31 -18.70
C ASN A 41 36.22 -4.31 -17.87
N MET A 42 35.58 -3.56 -17.00
CA MET A 42 36.24 -2.64 -16.07
C MET A 42 37.07 -3.39 -15.03
N ALA A 43 36.54 -4.49 -14.48
CA ALA A 43 37.28 -5.35 -13.54
C ALA A 43 38.53 -5.96 -14.22
N ALA A 44 38.40 -6.46 -15.46
CA ALA A 44 39.54 -6.95 -16.25
C ALA A 44 40.58 -5.84 -16.52
N LEU A 45 40.14 -4.61 -16.76
CA LEU A 45 41.04 -3.47 -16.89
C LEU A 45 41.79 -3.18 -15.60
N ILE A 46 41.12 -3.21 -14.44
CA ILE A 46 41.75 -3.05 -13.13
C ILE A 46 42.79 -4.15 -12.89
N GLU A 47 42.44 -5.42 -13.16
CA GLU A 47 43.34 -6.55 -13.01
C GLU A 47 44.60 -6.41 -13.90
N SER A 48 44.44 -5.89 -15.13
CA SER A 48 45.56 -5.67 -16.04
C SER A 48 46.56 -4.62 -15.57
N LYS A 49 46.16 -3.76 -14.64
CA LYS A 49 47.01 -2.70 -14.04
C LYS A 49 47.60 -3.09 -12.68
N LEU A 50 47.35 -4.33 -12.18
CA LEU A 50 47.91 -4.80 -10.90
C LEU A 50 49.44 -4.91 -10.99
N PRO A 51 50.17 -4.23 -10.11
CA PRO A 51 51.63 -4.40 -10.04
C PRO A 51 51.97 -5.66 -9.27
N THR A 52 53.21 -6.17 -9.48
CA THR A 52 53.78 -7.31 -8.77
C THR A 52 54.27 -6.89 -7.38
N HIS A 53 53.34 -6.50 -6.48
CA HIS A 53 53.68 -6.20 -5.08
C HIS A 53 53.35 -7.37 -4.15
N HIS A 54 54.03 -7.42 -3.01
CA HIS A 54 53.78 -8.43 -1.99
C HIS A 54 52.50 -8.12 -1.16
N ASP A 55 52.10 -6.86 -1.07
CA ASP A 55 50.88 -6.42 -0.37
C ASP A 55 49.74 -6.26 -1.37
N ALA A 56 48.71 -7.08 -1.26
CA ALA A 56 47.57 -7.10 -2.15
C ALA A 56 46.70 -5.83 -2.05
N GLU A 57 46.54 -5.25 -0.85
CA GLU A 57 45.78 -4.00 -0.67
C GLU A 57 46.51 -2.82 -1.35
N GLN A 58 47.83 -2.75 -1.22
CA GLN A 58 48.64 -1.70 -1.85
C GLN A 58 48.67 -1.85 -3.39
N ALA A 59 48.79 -3.06 -3.89
CA ALA A 59 48.70 -3.35 -5.33
C ALA A 59 47.34 -2.95 -5.92
N MET A 60 46.26 -3.27 -5.22
CA MET A 60 44.89 -2.88 -5.62
C MET A 60 44.72 -1.36 -5.59
N ALA A 61 45.17 -0.69 -4.53
CA ALA A 61 45.10 0.76 -4.43
C ALA A 61 45.76 1.48 -5.60
N GLU A 62 46.90 0.98 -6.09
CA GLU A 62 47.61 1.53 -7.24
C GLU A 62 46.86 1.23 -8.56
N ALA A 63 46.43 -0.01 -8.78
CA ALA A 63 45.71 -0.42 -9.97
C ALA A 63 44.39 0.38 -10.17
N LEU A 64 43.61 0.57 -9.08
CA LEU A 64 42.37 1.31 -9.10
C LEU A 64 42.59 2.78 -9.55
N ARG A 65 43.60 3.44 -9.03
CA ARG A 65 43.93 4.85 -9.38
C ARG A 65 44.43 5.00 -10.81
N LYS A 66 45.33 4.10 -11.27
CA LYS A 66 45.78 4.07 -12.64
C LYS A 66 44.62 3.86 -13.61
N THR A 67 43.73 2.93 -13.31
CA THR A 67 42.52 2.69 -14.09
C THR A 67 41.62 3.91 -14.14
N ARG A 68 41.37 4.57 -12.99
CA ARG A 68 40.58 5.81 -12.95
C ARG A 68 41.15 6.89 -13.89
N VAL A 69 42.45 7.17 -13.81
CA VAL A 69 43.06 8.22 -14.67
C VAL A 69 42.81 7.90 -16.13
N LEU A 70 43.08 6.67 -16.57
CA LEU A 70 42.90 6.26 -17.97
C LEU A 70 41.42 6.38 -18.42
N VAL A 71 40.47 5.86 -17.60
CA VAL A 71 39.04 5.89 -17.93
C VAL A 71 38.50 7.33 -17.94
N MET A 72 38.96 8.19 -17.02
CA MET A 72 38.55 9.60 -16.97
C MET A 72 39.01 10.37 -18.24
N LEU A 73 40.25 10.19 -18.67
CA LEU A 73 40.73 10.84 -19.86
C LEU A 73 40.05 10.31 -21.14
N ALA A 74 39.79 9.00 -21.20
CA ALA A 74 39.07 8.39 -22.33
C ALA A 74 37.65 8.92 -22.44
N MET A 75 36.92 9.07 -21.28
CA MET A 75 35.60 9.64 -21.29
C MET A 75 35.56 11.12 -21.64
N MET A 76 36.51 11.93 -21.12
CA MET A 76 36.65 13.32 -21.51
C MET A 76 36.88 13.44 -23.04
N GLU A 77 37.75 12.63 -23.59
CA GLU A 77 38.01 12.60 -25.04
C GLU A 77 36.76 12.22 -25.83
N PHE A 78 36.06 11.16 -25.39
CA PHE A 78 34.83 10.72 -26.03
C PHE A 78 33.75 11.81 -26.01
N ASP A 79 33.47 12.41 -24.82
CA ASP A 79 32.44 13.43 -24.64
C ASP A 79 32.73 14.72 -25.44
N LEU A 80 33.97 15.15 -25.45
CA LEU A 80 34.38 16.36 -26.18
C LEU A 80 34.35 16.15 -27.72
N SER A 81 34.59 14.91 -28.18
CA SER A 81 34.60 14.55 -29.61
C SER A 81 33.19 14.37 -30.17
N ASN A 82 32.20 14.05 -29.34
CA ASN A 82 30.83 13.75 -29.74
C ASN A 82 29.84 14.91 -29.40
N PRO A 83 28.71 14.99 -30.11
CA PRO A 83 27.69 15.98 -29.78
C PRO A 83 27.07 15.69 -28.39
N PRO A 84 26.63 16.71 -27.65
CA PRO A 84 26.03 16.55 -26.30
C PRO A 84 24.58 16.03 -26.42
N THR A 85 24.43 14.74 -26.67
CA THR A 85 23.16 14.04 -26.82
C THR A 85 22.91 13.12 -25.63
N GLU A 86 21.68 12.62 -25.51
CA GLU A 86 21.34 11.63 -24.51
C GLU A 86 22.16 10.33 -24.64
N GLN A 87 22.42 9.90 -25.89
CA GLN A 87 23.24 8.70 -26.14
C GLN A 87 24.70 8.91 -25.66
N THR A 88 25.27 10.09 -25.90
CA THR A 88 26.61 10.42 -25.39
C THR A 88 26.63 10.47 -23.88
N LEU A 89 25.61 11.06 -23.24
CA LEU A 89 25.44 11.10 -21.80
C LEU A 89 25.36 9.69 -21.21
N ASP A 90 24.57 8.80 -21.84
CA ASP A 90 24.38 7.43 -21.38
C ASP A 90 25.70 6.63 -21.39
N VAL A 91 26.49 6.71 -22.47
CA VAL A 91 27.81 6.08 -22.55
C VAL A 91 28.72 6.52 -21.41
N ILE A 92 28.76 7.82 -21.11
CA ILE A 92 29.59 8.38 -20.04
C ILE A 92 29.13 7.89 -18.67
N THR A 93 27.85 8.08 -18.36
CA THR A 93 27.33 7.75 -17.04
C THR A 93 27.34 6.26 -16.74
N GLN A 94 27.12 5.41 -17.75
CA GLN A 94 27.28 3.95 -17.63
C GLN A 94 28.72 3.57 -17.35
N THR A 95 29.68 4.16 -18.09
CA THR A 95 31.09 3.85 -17.91
C THR A 95 31.63 4.30 -16.54
N VAL A 96 31.26 5.52 -16.08
CA VAL A 96 31.64 6.00 -14.73
C VAL A 96 31.03 5.12 -13.66
N SER A 97 29.77 4.74 -13.82
CA SER A 97 29.10 3.86 -12.86
C SER A 97 29.70 2.46 -12.85
N ALA A 98 30.12 1.95 -14.00
CA ALA A 98 30.85 0.68 -14.08
C ALA A 98 32.23 0.74 -13.40
N LEU A 99 32.94 1.89 -13.53
CA LEU A 99 34.18 2.12 -12.81
C LEU A 99 33.95 2.13 -11.29
N ALA A 100 32.89 2.81 -10.83
CA ALA A 100 32.51 2.85 -9.42
C ALA A 100 32.15 1.45 -8.91
N ASP A 101 31.31 0.71 -9.65
CA ASP A 101 30.91 -0.66 -9.27
C ASP A 101 32.13 -1.58 -9.20
N ALA A 102 32.95 -1.66 -10.26
CA ALA A 102 34.14 -2.53 -10.32
C ALA A 102 35.16 -2.17 -9.25
N SER A 103 35.44 -0.87 -9.05
CA SER A 103 36.38 -0.41 -8.01
C SER A 103 35.91 -0.76 -6.61
N THR A 104 34.61 -0.60 -6.32
CA THR A 104 34.03 -0.95 -5.02
C THR A 104 34.10 -2.44 -4.76
N LEU A 105 33.76 -3.28 -5.75
CA LEU A 105 33.79 -4.73 -5.63
C LEU A 105 35.20 -5.27 -5.48
N SER A 106 36.18 -4.74 -6.23
CA SER A 106 37.59 -5.11 -6.11
C SER A 106 38.16 -4.72 -4.73
N ALA A 107 37.84 -3.50 -4.25
CA ALA A 107 38.26 -3.06 -2.91
C ALA A 107 37.63 -3.91 -1.80
N LEU A 108 36.35 -4.27 -1.94
CA LEU A 108 35.64 -5.14 -1.01
C LEU A 108 36.29 -6.53 -0.92
N ASP A 109 36.53 -7.16 -2.07
CA ASP A 109 37.08 -8.52 -2.14
C ASP A 109 38.48 -8.62 -1.49
N VAL A 110 39.37 -7.69 -1.85
CA VAL A 110 40.74 -7.69 -1.29
C VAL A 110 40.71 -7.44 0.22
N ALA A 111 39.95 -6.47 0.70
CA ALA A 111 39.86 -6.15 2.10
C ALA A 111 39.16 -7.28 2.92
N TYR A 112 38.14 -7.92 2.34
CA TYR A 112 37.43 -9.04 2.97
C TYR A 112 38.37 -10.23 3.18
N ARG A 113 39.14 -10.63 2.15
CA ARG A 113 40.12 -11.73 2.24
C ARG A 113 41.18 -11.45 3.28
N ALA A 114 41.75 -10.24 3.27
CA ALA A 114 42.78 -9.87 4.25
C ALA A 114 42.29 -9.89 5.70
N LEU A 115 41.03 -9.54 5.95
CA LEU A 115 40.44 -9.62 7.30
C LEU A 115 40.07 -11.04 7.69
N THR A 116 39.57 -11.85 6.78
CA THR A 116 39.18 -13.23 7.01
C THR A 116 40.38 -14.10 7.41
N GLU A 117 41.55 -13.89 6.82
CA GLU A 117 42.79 -14.59 7.19
C GLU A 117 43.15 -14.37 8.65
N ILE A 118 42.91 -13.22 9.23
CA ILE A 118 43.31 -12.82 10.59
C ILE A 118 42.20 -13.14 11.60
N HIS A 119 40.95 -12.86 11.24
CA HIS A 119 39.83 -12.81 12.19
C HIS A 119 38.79 -13.93 11.99
N GLY A 120 38.95 -14.76 10.97
CA GLY A 120 37.92 -15.72 10.57
C GLY A 120 36.81 -15.06 9.75
N GLU A 121 35.79 -15.81 9.41
CA GLU A 121 34.76 -15.44 8.49
C GLU A 121 33.41 -15.24 9.20
N PRO A 122 32.67 -14.13 8.96
CA PRO A 122 31.28 -14.03 9.39
C PRO A 122 30.40 -14.96 8.55
N ARG A 123 29.52 -15.73 9.20
CA ARG A 123 28.64 -16.70 8.53
C ARG A 123 27.17 -16.46 8.81
N SER A 124 26.35 -16.74 7.81
CA SER A 124 24.90 -16.68 7.92
C SER A 124 24.35 -17.85 8.75
N ASP A 125 23.53 -17.57 9.76
CA ASP A 125 22.90 -18.60 10.61
C ASP A 125 21.99 -19.53 9.82
N SER A 126 21.36 -19.03 8.76
CA SER A 126 20.38 -19.78 7.99
C SER A 126 21.00 -20.80 7.03
N THR A 127 22.20 -20.52 6.50
CA THR A 127 22.83 -21.33 5.46
C THR A 127 24.21 -21.84 5.83
N GLY A 128 24.86 -21.29 6.85
CA GLY A 128 26.27 -21.55 7.18
C GLY A 128 27.26 -20.99 6.13
N ALA A 129 26.79 -20.28 5.12
CA ALA A 129 27.62 -19.67 4.09
C ALA A 129 28.28 -18.38 4.58
N ALA A 130 29.37 -17.96 3.91
CA ALA A 130 30.01 -16.67 4.17
C ALA A 130 28.99 -15.52 4.06
N MET A 131 28.95 -14.65 5.07
CA MET A 131 28.06 -13.49 5.11
C MET A 131 28.72 -12.32 4.38
N PRO A 132 28.11 -11.77 3.30
CA PRO A 132 28.64 -10.62 2.62
C PRO A 132 28.35 -9.32 3.39
N LEU A 133 29.20 -8.32 3.22
CA LEU A 133 28.82 -6.93 3.46
C LEU A 133 28.02 -6.46 2.24
N TRP A 134 26.77 -6.08 2.43
CA TRP A 134 25.94 -5.45 1.38
C TRP A 134 26.31 -3.99 1.24
N VAL A 135 26.75 -3.62 0.05
CA VAL A 135 27.13 -2.25 -0.30
C VAL A 135 26.00 -1.60 -1.10
N MET A 136 25.33 -0.64 -0.48
CA MET A 136 24.28 0.14 -1.13
C MET A 136 24.87 1.38 -1.76
N GLY A 137 24.77 1.49 -3.09
CA GLY A 137 25.02 2.73 -3.81
C GLY A 137 23.78 3.62 -3.78
N MET A 138 23.95 4.87 -3.35
CA MET A 138 22.89 5.83 -3.18
C MET A 138 22.94 6.91 -4.27
N GLY A 139 21.89 7.71 -4.37
CA GLY A 139 21.83 8.88 -5.25
C GLY A 139 22.04 8.54 -6.75
N LYS A 140 22.91 9.30 -7.43
CA LYS A 140 23.22 9.11 -8.86
C LYS A 140 23.84 7.74 -9.14
N LEU A 141 24.60 7.18 -8.20
CA LEU A 141 25.20 5.86 -8.34
C LEU A 141 24.14 4.75 -8.46
N SER A 142 23.02 4.87 -7.75
CA SER A 142 21.94 3.88 -7.80
C SER A 142 21.29 3.77 -9.19
N GLY A 143 21.10 4.90 -9.85
CA GLY A 143 20.51 4.99 -11.20
C GLY A 143 21.50 4.76 -12.33
N ARG A 144 22.78 4.49 -12.02
CA ARG A 144 23.89 4.49 -12.99
C ARG A 144 24.01 5.80 -13.75
N GLU A 145 23.75 6.90 -13.05
CA GLU A 145 23.79 8.27 -13.57
C GLU A 145 24.99 9.06 -12.99
N LEU A 146 26.05 8.38 -12.56
CA LEU A 146 27.17 9.03 -11.88
C LEU A 146 27.93 9.95 -12.84
N ASN A 147 28.29 11.15 -12.36
CA ASN A 147 29.17 12.07 -13.09
C ASN A 147 30.64 11.69 -12.89
N VAL A 148 31.46 12.21 -13.77
CA VAL A 148 32.92 11.95 -13.78
C VAL A 148 33.64 12.35 -12.49
N SER A 149 33.25 13.45 -11.84
CA SER A 149 33.88 13.93 -10.59
C SER A 149 32.88 13.93 -9.40
N SER A 150 31.91 13.00 -9.42
CA SER A 150 30.97 12.84 -8.32
C SER A 150 31.57 12.08 -7.14
N ASP A 151 31.06 12.38 -5.93
CA ASP A 151 31.24 11.49 -4.79
C ASP A 151 30.40 10.24 -4.95
N MET A 152 30.81 9.16 -4.30
CA MET A 152 30.01 7.96 -4.11
C MET A 152 29.34 8.01 -2.75
N ASP A 153 28.03 8.13 -2.75
CA ASP A 153 27.21 7.97 -1.55
C ASP A 153 27.00 6.49 -1.29
N LEU A 154 27.48 5.96 -0.16
CA LEU A 154 27.40 4.54 0.19
C LEU A 154 26.72 4.32 1.55
N VAL A 155 26.04 3.18 1.68
CA VAL A 155 25.53 2.66 2.96
C VAL A 155 25.90 1.19 3.06
N PHE A 156 26.43 0.77 4.22
CA PHE A 156 26.88 -0.60 4.49
C PHE A 156 25.91 -1.32 5.41
N VAL A 157 25.44 -2.50 4.97
CA VAL A 157 24.50 -3.32 5.72
C VAL A 157 25.00 -4.75 5.76
N PHE A 158 24.80 -5.45 6.87
CA PHE A 158 25.06 -6.89 7.01
C PHE A 158 23.84 -7.62 7.57
N GLU A 159 23.77 -8.94 7.38
CA GLU A 159 22.54 -9.70 7.60
C GLU A 159 22.13 -9.70 9.08
N HIS A 160 23.00 -10.18 9.99
CA HIS A 160 22.68 -10.30 11.42
C HIS A 160 23.94 -10.25 12.31
N GLU A 161 23.73 -9.97 13.59
CA GLU A 161 24.77 -9.97 14.60
C GLU A 161 25.25 -11.40 14.92
N GLY A 162 26.49 -11.55 15.34
CA GLY A 162 27.13 -12.82 15.68
C GLY A 162 28.64 -12.66 15.84
N GLU A 163 29.40 -13.75 15.79
CA GLU A 163 30.85 -13.75 15.85
C GLU A 163 31.46 -14.48 14.66
N THR A 164 32.65 -14.04 14.22
CA THR A 164 33.40 -14.70 13.14
C THR A 164 33.89 -16.06 13.58
N VAL A 165 33.92 -17.01 12.63
CA VAL A 165 34.38 -18.38 12.86
C VAL A 165 35.61 -18.70 12.00
N PRO A 166 36.51 -19.64 12.40
CA PRO A 166 37.61 -20.09 11.57
C PRO A 166 37.13 -20.63 10.22
N THR A 167 37.85 -20.30 9.15
CA THR A 167 37.55 -20.81 7.80
C THR A 167 38.09 -22.23 7.61
N ILE A 168 39.16 -22.62 8.36
CA ILE A 168 39.78 -23.95 8.33
C ILE A 168 39.68 -24.50 9.73
N GLU A 169 39.30 -25.78 9.87
CA GLU A 169 39.23 -26.47 11.14
C GLU A 169 40.59 -26.50 11.84
N GLY A 170 40.66 -26.08 13.11
CA GLY A 170 41.88 -25.96 13.88
C GLY A 170 42.68 -24.65 13.67
N GLN A 171 42.28 -23.77 12.80
CA GLN A 171 42.90 -22.47 12.64
C GLN A 171 42.63 -21.59 13.89
N ARG A 172 43.69 -21.01 14.44
CA ARG A 172 43.59 -20.03 15.53
C ARG A 172 43.31 -18.65 14.93
N VAL A 173 42.12 -18.16 15.09
CA VAL A 173 41.73 -16.81 14.68
C VAL A 173 41.43 -15.92 15.89
N ARG A 174 41.57 -14.63 15.73
CA ARG A 174 41.12 -13.64 16.71
C ARG A 174 39.69 -13.26 16.34
N ALA A 175 38.72 -14.00 16.85
CA ALA A 175 37.29 -13.74 16.56
C ALA A 175 36.90 -12.32 16.90
N LEU A 176 35.99 -11.78 16.10
CA LEU A 176 35.35 -10.47 16.23
C LEU A 176 33.85 -10.62 16.17
N SER A 177 33.09 -9.68 16.77
CA SER A 177 31.69 -9.56 16.46
C SER A 177 31.49 -9.18 14.97
N HIS A 178 30.34 -9.57 14.36
CA HIS A 178 30.03 -9.22 12.98
C HIS A 178 30.07 -7.72 12.77
N GLY A 179 29.50 -6.94 13.68
CA GLY A 179 29.55 -5.48 13.62
C GLY A 179 30.98 -4.92 13.60
N GLU A 180 31.88 -5.45 14.46
CA GLU A 180 33.27 -5.00 14.48
C GLU A 180 34.06 -5.45 13.23
N PHE A 181 33.80 -6.66 12.75
CA PHE A 181 34.43 -7.18 11.52
C PHE A 181 34.06 -6.29 10.32
N PHE A 182 32.75 -6.04 10.12
CA PHE A 182 32.27 -5.23 9.00
C PHE A 182 32.65 -3.76 9.11
N ASP A 183 32.72 -3.18 10.34
CA ASP A 183 33.21 -1.83 10.52
C ASP A 183 34.67 -1.69 10.10
N ARG A 184 35.52 -2.65 10.43
CA ARG A 184 36.91 -2.69 9.97
C ARG A 184 37.01 -2.87 8.45
N LEU A 185 36.17 -3.75 7.88
CA LEU A 185 36.08 -3.97 6.44
C LEU A 185 35.69 -2.68 5.71
N GLY A 186 34.63 -2.02 6.15
CA GLY A 186 34.15 -0.77 5.57
C GLY A 186 35.21 0.33 5.59
N ARG A 187 35.96 0.47 6.73
CA ARG A 187 37.06 1.44 6.83
C ARG A 187 38.20 1.14 5.85
N ARG A 188 38.60 -0.13 5.68
CA ARG A 188 39.64 -0.52 4.72
C ARG A 188 39.18 -0.25 3.27
N MET A 189 37.93 -0.57 2.94
CA MET A 189 37.37 -0.32 1.64
C MET A 189 37.33 1.17 1.31
N ILE A 190 36.87 2.01 2.23
CA ILE A 190 36.86 3.47 2.08
C ILE A 190 38.29 3.97 1.82
N LYS A 191 39.29 3.50 2.60
CA LYS A 191 40.68 3.88 2.44
C LYS A 191 41.23 3.52 1.06
N LEU A 192 40.89 2.35 0.54
CA LEU A 192 41.28 1.93 -0.81
C LEU A 192 40.73 2.85 -1.89
N LEU A 193 39.52 3.41 -1.71
CA LEU A 193 38.84 4.23 -2.70
C LEU A 193 39.21 5.74 -2.59
N ASP A 194 39.26 6.28 -1.36
CA ASP A 194 39.28 7.72 -1.08
C ASP A 194 40.68 8.28 -0.76
N ASP A 195 41.59 7.48 -0.19
CA ASP A 195 42.94 7.96 0.14
C ASP A 195 43.66 8.43 -1.12
N VAL A 196 44.39 9.55 -0.97
CA VAL A 196 45.19 10.14 -2.05
C VAL A 196 46.61 9.58 -2.02
N ASN A 197 47.08 9.08 -3.15
CA ASN A 197 48.49 8.71 -3.36
C ASN A 197 49.08 9.46 -4.57
N GLU A 198 50.25 9.05 -5.04
CA GLU A 198 50.91 9.67 -6.19
C GLU A 198 50.12 9.62 -7.51
N PHE A 199 49.11 8.72 -7.64
CA PHE A 199 48.20 8.62 -8.77
C PHE A 199 46.86 9.31 -8.49
N GLY A 200 46.70 10.01 -7.36
CA GLY A 200 45.45 10.64 -6.92
C GLY A 200 44.56 9.72 -6.07
N PHE A 201 43.27 9.87 -6.19
CA PHE A 201 42.24 9.06 -5.54
C PHE A 201 41.39 8.29 -6.57
N VAL A 202 40.58 7.37 -6.15
CA VAL A 202 39.61 6.65 -7.03
C VAL A 202 38.27 7.38 -7.03
N PHE A 203 37.60 7.44 -5.90
CA PHE A 203 36.40 8.22 -5.66
C PHE A 203 36.39 8.73 -4.23
N ARG A 204 35.87 9.92 -4.02
CA ARG A 204 35.49 10.40 -2.70
C ARG A 204 34.29 9.60 -2.21
N VAL A 205 34.30 9.12 -0.97
CA VAL A 205 33.25 8.29 -0.40
C VAL A 205 32.49 9.08 0.65
N ASP A 206 31.17 9.25 0.45
CA ASP A 206 30.28 9.90 1.38
C ASP A 206 29.38 8.86 2.10
N MET A 207 29.54 8.78 3.41
CA MET A 207 28.80 7.86 4.28
C MET A 207 27.70 8.57 5.10
N ARG A 208 27.37 9.84 4.80
CA ARG A 208 26.43 10.63 5.61
C ARG A 208 24.96 10.20 5.45
N LEU A 209 24.64 9.42 4.41
CA LEU A 209 23.29 8.90 4.18
C LEU A 209 22.96 7.63 4.98
N ARG A 210 23.93 7.11 5.76
CA ARG A 210 23.69 5.96 6.64
C ARG A 210 22.77 6.32 7.81
N PRO A 211 22.14 5.34 8.48
CA PRO A 211 21.34 5.57 9.67
C PRO A 211 22.04 6.45 10.72
N ASN A 212 21.34 7.46 11.21
CA ASN A 212 21.88 8.49 12.12
C ASN A 212 23.05 9.34 11.57
N GLY A 213 23.28 9.32 10.27
CA GLY A 213 24.28 10.15 9.60
C GLY A 213 25.68 9.97 10.14
N ALA A 214 26.41 11.07 10.33
CA ALA A 214 27.81 11.04 10.80
C ALA A 214 27.98 10.46 12.22
N SER A 215 26.95 10.49 13.07
CA SER A 215 26.97 9.95 14.43
C SER A 215 26.64 8.46 14.53
N GLY A 216 26.09 7.88 13.46
CA GLY A 216 25.73 6.45 13.43
C GLY A 216 26.92 5.52 13.17
N ALA A 217 26.73 4.22 13.45
CA ALA A 217 27.69 3.19 13.10
C ALA A 217 27.98 3.19 11.59
N LEU A 218 29.21 2.82 11.21
CA LEU A 218 29.61 2.77 9.80
C LEU A 218 28.85 1.67 9.05
N CYS A 219 28.76 0.49 9.68
CA CYS A 219 27.99 -0.66 9.19
C CYS A 219 26.86 -0.98 10.16
N VAL A 220 25.70 -1.33 9.65
CA VAL A 220 24.52 -1.66 10.47
C VAL A 220 23.98 -3.03 10.10
N SER A 221 23.44 -3.78 11.07
CA SER A 221 22.71 -5.01 10.78
C SER A 221 21.36 -4.70 10.13
N LEU A 222 20.82 -5.65 9.37
CA LEU A 222 19.54 -5.51 8.70
C LEU A 222 18.42 -5.14 9.69
N SER A 223 18.39 -5.78 10.85
CA SER A 223 17.40 -5.49 11.90
C SER A 223 17.53 -4.05 12.46
N THR A 224 18.76 -3.56 12.56
CA THR A 224 19.02 -2.16 12.98
C THR A 224 18.58 -1.18 11.91
N LEU A 225 18.84 -1.47 10.62
CA LEU A 225 18.35 -0.67 9.50
C LEU A 225 16.83 -0.63 9.47
N GLU A 226 16.17 -1.78 9.58
CA GLU A 226 14.71 -1.89 9.62
C GLU A 226 14.11 -1.05 10.74
N LYS A 227 14.59 -1.24 11.96
CA LYS A 227 14.16 -0.44 13.11
C LYS A 227 14.33 1.07 12.87
N TYR A 228 15.49 1.49 12.33
CA TYR A 228 15.74 2.89 12.02
C TYR A 228 14.73 3.43 11.00
N LEU A 229 14.55 2.75 9.87
CA LEU A 229 13.69 3.21 8.77
C LEU A 229 12.22 3.34 9.20
N PHE A 230 11.74 2.45 10.06
CA PHE A 230 10.34 2.46 10.50
C PHE A 230 10.06 3.32 11.74
N THR A 231 11.07 3.63 12.57
CA THR A 231 10.84 4.35 13.85
C THR A 231 11.50 5.71 13.95
N GLN A 232 12.59 5.98 13.20
CA GLN A 232 13.44 7.17 13.37
C GLN A 232 13.62 7.96 12.08
N ALA A 233 13.58 7.30 10.92
CA ALA A 233 13.87 7.95 9.65
C ALA A 233 12.83 9.03 9.32
N HIS A 234 13.33 10.17 8.85
CA HIS A 234 12.51 11.29 8.41
C HIS A 234 11.90 11.02 7.03
N THR A 235 10.78 11.66 6.72
CA THR A 235 10.08 11.51 5.45
C THR A 235 10.96 11.83 4.22
N TRP A 236 11.86 12.80 4.33
CA TRP A 236 12.80 13.16 3.24
C TRP A 236 13.78 12.02 2.92
N GLU A 237 14.07 11.12 3.85
CA GLU A 237 14.96 9.98 3.60
C GLU A 237 14.38 8.98 2.59
N ARG A 238 13.06 8.97 2.40
CA ARG A 238 12.42 8.16 1.35
C ARG A 238 12.90 8.56 -0.05
N PHE A 239 13.15 9.85 -0.29
CA PHE A 239 13.73 10.33 -1.55
C PHE A 239 15.16 9.84 -1.73
N VAL A 240 15.91 9.70 -0.65
CA VAL A 240 17.26 9.14 -0.66
C VAL A 240 17.22 7.65 -0.96
N TRP A 241 16.38 6.89 -0.23
CA TRP A 241 16.26 5.44 -0.39
C TRP A 241 15.52 5.03 -1.68
N LEU A 242 14.72 5.90 -2.29
CA LEU A 242 14.21 5.70 -3.65
C LEU A 242 15.35 5.49 -4.64
N LYS A 243 16.41 6.29 -4.51
CA LYS A 243 17.64 6.16 -5.28
C LYS A 243 18.69 5.34 -4.50
N SER A 244 18.37 4.09 -4.19
CA SER A 244 19.28 3.11 -3.61
C SER A 244 19.36 1.85 -4.48
N ARG A 245 20.54 1.27 -4.61
CA ARG A 245 20.81 0.04 -5.36
C ARG A 245 21.89 -0.79 -4.66
N LEU A 246 21.64 -2.09 -4.52
CA LEU A 246 22.67 -3.00 -4.06
C LEU A 246 23.71 -3.23 -5.17
N MET A 247 24.99 -3.00 -4.85
CA MET A 247 26.10 -3.11 -5.82
C MET A 247 26.60 -4.55 -5.94
N ASN A 248 26.49 -5.36 -4.88
CA ASN A 248 26.94 -6.75 -4.79
C ASN A 248 25.80 -7.71 -4.42
N PRO A 249 24.83 -7.96 -5.32
CA PRO A 249 23.70 -8.83 -5.04
C PRO A 249 24.14 -10.26 -4.68
N SER A 250 23.50 -10.85 -3.68
CA SER A 250 23.70 -12.21 -3.19
C SER A 250 22.35 -12.95 -3.13
N SER A 251 22.36 -14.23 -2.81
CA SER A 251 21.14 -15.03 -2.64
C SER A 251 20.19 -14.48 -1.55
N HIS A 252 20.70 -13.69 -0.60
CA HIS A 252 19.93 -13.12 0.51
C HIS A 252 19.59 -11.63 0.33
N SER A 253 19.90 -11.06 -0.83
CA SER A 253 19.68 -9.61 -1.11
C SER A 253 18.22 -9.17 -1.03
N TYR A 254 17.30 -10.09 -1.27
CA TYR A 254 15.88 -9.86 -1.15
C TYR A 254 15.45 -9.40 0.26
N LEU A 255 16.17 -9.82 1.34
CA LEU A 255 15.90 -9.37 2.71
C LEU A 255 16.00 -7.84 2.83
N LEU A 256 16.97 -7.26 2.15
CA LEU A 256 17.17 -5.82 2.12
C LEU A 256 16.05 -5.12 1.33
N GLU A 257 15.61 -5.69 0.21
CA GLU A 257 14.51 -5.15 -0.59
C GLU A 257 13.19 -5.16 0.18
N GLN A 258 12.96 -6.17 1.03
CA GLN A 258 11.76 -6.23 1.89
C GLN A 258 11.73 -5.15 2.96
N VAL A 259 12.87 -4.65 3.39
CA VAL A 259 12.95 -3.53 4.34
C VAL A 259 12.83 -2.19 3.60
N VAL A 260 13.56 -2.02 2.50
CA VAL A 260 13.67 -0.74 1.79
C VAL A 260 12.40 -0.41 0.99
N THR A 261 11.85 -1.39 0.25
CA THR A 261 10.71 -1.13 -0.65
C THR A 261 9.46 -0.65 0.09
N PRO A 262 9.01 -1.26 1.21
CA PRO A 262 7.87 -0.76 1.98
C PRO A 262 8.13 0.59 2.64
N PHE A 263 9.37 0.88 3.01
CA PHE A 263 9.73 2.19 3.55
C PHE A 263 9.59 3.28 2.49
N VAL A 264 10.08 3.06 1.27
CA VAL A 264 10.05 4.04 0.17
C VAL A 264 8.63 4.18 -0.39
N PHE A 265 8.00 3.06 -0.75
CA PHE A 265 6.71 3.02 -1.44
C PHE A 265 5.61 2.60 -0.47
N ARG A 266 5.17 3.55 0.34
CA ARG A 266 4.02 3.32 1.24
C ARG A 266 2.74 3.23 0.43
N ARG A 267 1.85 2.31 0.80
CA ARG A 267 0.54 2.15 0.13
C ARG A 267 -0.42 3.31 0.38
N TYR A 268 -0.14 4.10 1.42
CA TYR A 268 -0.97 5.25 1.81
C TYR A 268 -0.45 6.51 1.13
N LEU A 269 -1.38 7.37 0.71
CA LEU A 269 -1.06 8.72 0.26
C LEU A 269 -0.34 9.46 1.39
N ASP A 270 0.90 9.78 1.14
CA ASP A 270 1.76 10.41 2.13
C ASP A 270 1.96 11.88 1.76
N TYR A 271 1.02 12.70 2.20
CA TYR A 271 1.08 14.15 2.00
C TYR A 271 2.21 14.80 2.82
N ASP A 272 2.65 14.15 3.89
CA ASP A 272 3.86 14.58 4.59
C ASP A 272 5.10 14.53 3.69
N ALA A 273 5.11 13.64 2.68
CA ALA A 273 6.18 13.62 1.68
C ALA A 273 6.20 14.88 0.82
N ILE A 274 5.04 15.41 0.44
CA ILE A 274 4.92 16.65 -0.33
C ILE A 274 5.41 17.84 0.52
N ASP A 275 4.93 17.94 1.75
CA ASP A 275 5.34 19.02 2.65
C ASP A 275 6.81 18.94 3.05
N ALA A 276 7.31 17.72 3.33
CA ALA A 276 8.73 17.52 3.61
C ALA A 276 9.59 17.90 2.41
N LEU A 277 9.13 17.61 1.19
CA LEU A 277 9.83 18.03 -0.01
C LEU A 277 9.80 19.56 -0.19
N ARG A 278 8.64 20.20 0.03
CA ARG A 278 8.53 21.69 0.04
C ARG A 278 9.51 22.29 1.04
N ASP A 279 9.57 21.79 2.26
CA ASP A 279 10.50 22.28 3.30
C ASP A 279 11.96 22.10 2.90
N VAL A 280 12.32 20.93 2.36
CA VAL A 280 13.68 20.64 1.88
C VAL A 280 14.02 21.58 0.71
N HIS A 281 13.11 21.74 -0.23
CA HIS A 281 13.27 22.63 -1.38
C HIS A 281 13.44 24.09 -0.94
N HIS A 282 12.56 24.59 -0.05
CA HIS A 282 12.70 25.95 0.51
C HIS A 282 14.04 26.16 1.19
N LYS A 283 14.52 25.21 2.00
CA LYS A 283 15.85 25.30 2.64
C LYS A 283 16.99 25.32 1.63
N ILE A 284 16.90 24.50 0.59
CA ILE A 284 17.91 24.44 -0.48
C ILE A 284 17.90 25.76 -1.27
N ARG A 285 16.72 26.25 -1.63
CA ARG A 285 16.56 27.51 -2.37
C ARG A 285 17.05 28.72 -1.57
N ALA A 286 16.70 28.83 -0.30
CA ALA A 286 17.22 29.89 0.58
C ALA A 286 18.75 29.83 0.70
N LYS A 287 19.33 28.64 0.74
CA LYS A 287 20.79 28.45 0.74
C LYS A 287 21.42 28.84 -0.60
N ALA A 288 20.79 28.52 -1.73
CA ALA A 288 21.25 28.94 -3.07
C ALA A 288 21.16 30.44 -3.25
N GLU A 289 20.06 31.09 -2.84
CA GLU A 289 19.87 32.54 -2.85
C GLU A 289 20.88 33.26 -1.95
N SER A 290 21.16 32.73 -0.77
CA SER A 290 22.20 33.27 0.12
C SER A 290 23.61 33.18 -0.48
N ARG A 291 23.90 32.15 -1.27
CA ARG A 291 25.16 32.01 -2.01
C ARG A 291 25.23 32.96 -3.21
N ALA A 292 24.14 33.03 -3.99
CA ALA A 292 24.04 33.94 -5.12
C ALA A 292 24.18 35.41 -4.71
N ALA A 293 23.66 35.79 -3.54
CA ALA A 293 23.85 37.12 -2.98
C ALA A 293 25.31 37.42 -2.63
N LYS A 294 26.12 36.39 -2.30
CA LYS A 294 27.56 36.55 -2.02
C LYS A 294 28.44 36.51 -3.27
N HIS A 295 27.98 35.78 -4.29
CA HIS A 295 28.71 35.59 -5.55
C HIS A 295 27.72 35.72 -6.74
N PRO A 296 27.27 36.96 -7.04
CA PRO A 296 26.21 37.19 -8.03
C PRO A 296 26.62 36.82 -9.49
N GLU A 297 27.94 36.67 -9.73
CA GLU A 297 28.49 36.34 -11.04
C GLU A 297 28.59 34.82 -11.32
N SER A 298 28.31 33.96 -10.29
CA SER A 298 28.45 32.50 -10.42
C SER A 298 27.15 31.83 -10.09
N GLU A 299 26.60 31.10 -11.08
CA GLU A 299 25.33 30.35 -10.95
C GLU A 299 25.59 28.87 -10.74
N ASP A 300 24.83 28.25 -9.83
CA ASP A 300 24.86 26.82 -9.55
C ASP A 300 23.76 26.11 -10.35
N ILE A 301 24.15 25.33 -11.35
CA ILE A 301 23.21 24.65 -12.26
C ILE A 301 22.50 23.45 -11.63
N LYS A 302 22.90 23.00 -10.45
CA LYS A 302 22.28 21.88 -9.76
C LYS A 302 21.19 22.32 -8.79
N ILE A 303 21.49 23.31 -7.94
CA ILE A 303 20.58 23.78 -6.88
C ILE A 303 19.92 25.12 -7.19
N GLY A 304 20.33 25.80 -8.26
CA GLY A 304 19.69 27.02 -8.77
C GLY A 304 18.27 26.74 -9.28
N SER A 305 17.51 27.81 -9.47
CA SER A 305 16.14 27.73 -10.02
C SER A 305 16.14 27.14 -11.42
N GLY A 306 15.27 26.15 -11.68
CA GLY A 306 15.24 25.41 -12.94
C GLY A 306 16.43 24.44 -13.13
N GLY A 307 17.17 24.15 -12.05
CA GLY A 307 18.36 23.28 -12.09
C GLY A 307 18.05 21.78 -12.04
N ILE A 308 19.11 20.97 -12.09
CA ILE A 308 19.04 19.49 -12.12
C ILE A 308 18.18 18.96 -10.98
N ARG A 309 18.26 19.53 -9.78
CA ARG A 309 17.56 19.03 -8.60
C ARG A 309 16.05 19.22 -8.68
N GLU A 310 15.57 20.30 -9.28
CA GLU A 310 14.14 20.51 -9.48
C GLU A 310 13.56 19.51 -10.50
N ILE A 311 14.33 19.13 -11.53
CA ILE A 311 13.95 18.06 -12.46
C ILE A 311 13.90 16.71 -11.73
N GLU A 312 14.92 16.36 -10.95
CA GLU A 312 14.96 15.12 -10.18
C GLU A 312 13.77 15.03 -9.21
N PHE A 313 13.42 16.11 -8.53
CA PHE A 313 12.28 16.16 -7.61
C PHE A 313 10.94 16.04 -8.34
N SER A 314 10.82 16.65 -9.54
CA SER A 314 9.62 16.51 -10.38
C SER A 314 9.34 15.07 -10.78
N VAL A 315 10.38 14.24 -10.84
CA VAL A 315 10.27 12.81 -11.12
C VAL A 315 10.03 12.00 -9.84
N GLN A 316 10.79 12.24 -8.78
CA GLN A 316 10.78 11.45 -7.56
C GLN A 316 9.49 11.59 -6.76
N LEU A 317 8.87 12.76 -6.75
CA LEU A 317 7.65 13.00 -5.99
C LEU A 317 6.49 12.12 -6.46
N PRO A 318 6.12 12.08 -7.76
CA PRO A 318 5.11 11.15 -8.26
C PRO A 318 5.49 9.67 -8.04
N GLN A 319 6.77 9.31 -8.12
CA GLN A 319 7.23 7.95 -7.85
C GLN A 319 6.93 7.53 -6.41
N ILE A 320 7.24 8.37 -5.42
CA ILE A 320 6.99 8.09 -3.99
C ILE A 320 5.49 8.01 -3.70
N ILE A 321 4.69 8.89 -4.31
CA ILE A 321 3.24 8.97 -4.06
C ILE A 321 2.49 7.79 -4.71
N LYS A 322 2.87 7.41 -5.92
CA LYS A 322 2.11 6.43 -6.73
C LYS A 322 2.84 5.09 -6.93
N GLY A 323 4.14 5.01 -6.63
CA GLY A 323 4.96 3.83 -6.91
C GLY A 323 4.51 2.56 -6.20
N ALA A 324 3.83 2.64 -5.05
CA ALA A 324 3.23 1.48 -4.40
C ALA A 324 2.09 0.85 -5.21
N ARG A 325 1.33 1.68 -5.94
CA ARG A 325 0.19 1.25 -6.78
C ARG A 325 0.59 0.99 -8.23
N LEU A 326 1.66 1.63 -8.69
CA LEU A 326 2.18 1.57 -10.06
C LEU A 326 3.66 1.14 -10.04
N PRO A 327 3.95 -0.17 -9.96
CA PRO A 327 5.33 -0.68 -9.85
C PRO A 327 6.28 -0.22 -10.97
N ASN A 328 5.76 0.08 -12.16
CA ASN A 328 6.57 0.60 -13.27
C ASN A 328 7.23 1.96 -12.96
N LEU A 329 6.70 2.71 -11.98
CA LEU A 329 7.29 3.96 -11.50
C LEU A 329 8.50 3.75 -10.57
N GLN A 330 8.79 2.53 -10.13
CA GLN A 330 9.89 2.24 -9.21
C GLN A 330 11.25 2.23 -9.93
N GLN A 331 11.46 3.16 -10.85
CA GLN A 331 12.71 3.31 -11.60
C GLN A 331 13.74 4.09 -10.79
N LYS A 332 15.02 3.73 -10.92
CA LYS A 332 16.13 4.40 -10.20
C LYS A 332 16.72 5.57 -10.98
N ALA A 333 16.77 5.47 -12.31
CA ALA A 333 17.31 6.51 -13.17
C ALA A 333 16.23 7.53 -13.58
N THR A 334 16.59 8.80 -13.63
CA THR A 334 15.70 9.91 -13.95
C THR A 334 15.19 9.80 -15.39
N LEU A 335 16.06 9.49 -16.34
CA LEU A 335 15.72 9.38 -17.77
C LEU A 335 14.83 8.18 -18.09
N THR A 336 14.87 7.11 -17.27
CA THR A 336 13.97 5.95 -17.42
C THR A 336 12.63 6.17 -16.72
N ALA A 337 12.59 6.96 -15.66
CA ALA A 337 11.38 7.25 -14.92
C ALA A 337 10.46 8.26 -15.63
N LEU A 338 11.02 9.26 -16.33
CA LEU A 338 10.26 10.28 -17.04
C LEU A 338 9.22 9.70 -18.05
N PRO A 339 9.58 8.75 -18.96
CA PRO A 339 8.61 8.14 -19.86
C PRO A 339 7.51 7.35 -19.14
N GLU A 340 7.82 6.71 -18.01
CA GLU A 340 6.83 5.96 -17.25
C GLU A 340 5.79 6.88 -16.58
N LEU A 341 6.20 8.08 -16.15
CA LEU A 341 5.27 9.10 -15.65
C LEU A 341 4.31 9.58 -16.74
N SER A 342 4.78 9.75 -17.97
CA SER A 342 3.93 10.11 -19.10
C SER A 342 2.96 9.00 -19.47
N LYS A 343 3.41 7.75 -19.59
CA LYS A 343 2.55 6.58 -19.86
C LYS A 343 1.45 6.38 -18.84
N THR A 344 1.68 6.75 -17.59
CA THR A 344 0.69 6.63 -16.50
C THR A 344 -0.23 7.84 -16.37
N GLY A 345 -0.07 8.87 -17.23
CA GLY A 345 -0.86 10.09 -17.20
C GLY A 345 -0.56 11.02 -16.02
N LEU A 346 0.54 10.77 -15.28
CA LEU A 346 0.97 11.62 -14.16
C LEU A 346 1.78 12.85 -14.60
N MET A 347 2.20 12.87 -15.85
CA MET A 347 2.91 13.97 -16.51
C MET A 347 2.49 13.99 -17.97
N ASP A 348 2.24 15.18 -18.55
CA ASP A 348 1.97 15.28 -19.98
C ASP A 348 3.23 15.08 -20.83
N ASP A 349 3.04 14.67 -22.09
CA ASP A 349 4.13 14.36 -23.02
C ASP A 349 5.02 15.58 -23.34
N ALA A 350 4.49 16.79 -23.30
CA ALA A 350 5.25 18.01 -23.57
C ALA A 350 6.15 18.34 -22.39
N ALA A 351 5.62 18.26 -21.16
CA ALA A 351 6.41 18.43 -19.92
C ALA A 351 7.53 17.38 -19.85
N MET A 352 7.23 16.11 -20.15
CA MET A 352 8.21 15.04 -20.14
C MET A 352 9.35 15.31 -21.09
N ARG A 353 9.07 15.75 -22.36
CA ARG A 353 10.10 16.06 -23.33
C ARG A 353 10.94 17.26 -22.90
N GLN A 354 10.32 18.34 -22.43
CA GLN A 354 11.03 19.55 -22.00
C GLN A 354 11.96 19.29 -20.81
N LEU A 355 11.48 18.55 -19.80
CA LEU A 355 12.29 18.17 -18.65
C LEU A 355 13.44 17.25 -19.05
N ARG A 356 13.20 16.29 -19.95
CA ARG A 356 14.22 15.35 -20.46
C ARG A 356 15.33 16.07 -21.23
N GLU A 357 14.96 16.92 -22.18
CA GLU A 357 15.91 17.68 -23.00
C GLU A 357 16.77 18.60 -22.12
N HIS A 358 16.15 19.32 -21.19
CA HIS A 358 16.89 20.21 -20.31
C HIS A 358 17.76 19.45 -19.29
N TYR A 359 17.31 18.29 -18.80
CA TYR A 359 18.14 17.43 -17.96
C TYR A 359 19.40 16.98 -18.67
N VAL A 360 19.30 16.50 -19.91
CA VAL A 360 20.45 16.08 -20.73
C VAL A 360 21.40 17.26 -20.95
N PHE A 361 20.87 18.44 -21.31
CA PHE A 361 21.67 19.65 -21.50
C PHE A 361 22.43 20.03 -20.22
N LEU A 362 21.77 20.11 -19.08
CA LEU A 362 22.38 20.46 -17.80
C LEU A 362 23.43 19.44 -17.35
N ARG A 363 23.21 18.16 -17.63
CA ARG A 363 24.18 17.11 -17.30
C ARG A 363 25.46 17.22 -18.12
N HIS A 364 25.37 17.49 -19.41
CA HIS A 364 26.56 17.78 -20.25
C HIS A 364 27.25 19.06 -19.78
N LEU A 365 26.51 20.10 -19.46
CA LEU A 365 27.09 21.34 -18.93
C LEU A 365 27.84 21.07 -17.61
N GLU A 366 27.26 20.26 -16.70
CA GLU A 366 27.89 19.82 -15.45
C GLU A 366 29.22 19.10 -15.75
N HIS A 367 29.24 18.19 -16.74
CA HIS A 367 30.49 17.53 -17.16
C HIS A 367 31.55 18.52 -17.68
N ARG A 368 31.14 19.46 -18.53
CA ARG A 368 32.10 20.49 -19.07
C ARG A 368 32.72 21.33 -17.94
N ILE A 369 31.94 21.68 -16.93
CA ILE A 369 32.45 22.43 -15.77
C ILE A 369 33.41 21.56 -14.95
N GLN A 370 33.07 20.29 -14.70
CA GLN A 370 33.90 19.37 -13.90
C GLN A 370 35.20 19.00 -14.58
N TYR A 371 35.22 18.87 -15.91
CA TYR A 371 36.42 18.52 -16.67
C TYR A 371 37.55 19.54 -16.57
N LEU A 372 37.27 20.82 -16.34
CA LEU A 372 38.29 21.87 -16.31
C LEU A 372 39.44 21.51 -15.38
N ASN A 373 39.15 21.02 -14.16
CA ASN A 373 40.15 20.72 -13.13
C ASN A 373 39.87 19.39 -12.36
N ASP A 374 39.06 18.48 -12.89
CA ASP A 374 38.57 17.30 -12.15
C ASP A 374 38.00 17.66 -10.76
N ALA A 375 37.19 18.71 -10.72
CA ALA A 375 36.64 19.26 -9.49
C ALA A 375 35.14 18.97 -9.37
N GLN A 376 34.70 18.64 -8.14
CA GLN A 376 33.30 18.49 -7.82
C GLN A 376 32.63 19.87 -7.68
N THR A 377 32.34 20.49 -8.81
CA THR A 377 31.68 21.80 -8.87
C THR A 377 30.54 21.79 -9.89
N GLN A 378 29.49 22.56 -9.57
CA GLN A 378 28.35 22.83 -10.44
C GLN A 378 28.18 24.32 -10.71
N GLN A 379 29.17 25.10 -10.30
CA GLN A 379 29.19 26.56 -10.50
C GLN A 379 29.74 26.91 -11.87
N ILE A 380 28.97 27.73 -12.59
CA ILE A 380 29.45 28.29 -13.86
C ILE A 380 30.67 29.16 -13.58
N PRO A 381 31.80 28.96 -14.29
CA PRO A 381 33.00 29.80 -14.09
C PRO A 381 32.72 31.26 -14.43
N VAL A 382 33.44 32.17 -13.79
CA VAL A 382 33.27 33.61 -13.99
C VAL A 382 34.14 34.11 -15.17
N GLU A 383 35.24 33.43 -15.45
CA GLU A 383 36.20 33.78 -16.47
C GLU A 383 35.61 33.68 -17.86
N PRO A 384 35.61 34.76 -18.67
CA PRO A 384 35.01 34.73 -20.02
C PRO A 384 35.64 33.68 -20.95
N GLU A 385 36.96 33.45 -20.86
CA GLU A 385 37.66 32.45 -21.67
C GLU A 385 37.16 31.02 -21.38
N LEU A 386 36.88 30.70 -20.13
CA LEU A 386 36.34 29.39 -19.73
C LEU A 386 34.89 29.22 -20.21
N ARG A 387 34.10 30.30 -20.10
CA ARG A 387 32.72 30.32 -20.62
C ARG A 387 32.66 30.04 -22.11
N GLU A 388 33.50 30.75 -22.91
CA GLU A 388 33.57 30.54 -24.36
C GLU A 388 34.05 29.13 -24.70
N ARG A 389 34.98 28.57 -23.92
CA ARG A 389 35.47 27.20 -24.10
C ARG A 389 34.34 26.19 -23.85
N ILE A 390 33.55 26.39 -22.78
CA ILE A 390 32.37 25.56 -22.50
C ILE A 390 31.35 25.67 -23.62
N ALA A 391 31.00 26.90 -24.08
CA ALA A 391 30.00 27.12 -25.12
C ALA A 391 30.36 26.38 -26.41
N ARG A 392 31.60 26.48 -26.87
CA ARG A 392 32.06 25.78 -28.08
C ARG A 392 31.97 24.27 -27.97
N THR A 393 32.32 23.67 -26.82
CA THR A 393 32.21 22.23 -26.60
C THR A 393 30.78 21.73 -26.41
N MET A 394 29.89 22.64 -26.01
CA MET A 394 28.45 22.40 -26.01
C MET A 394 27.79 22.67 -27.36
N ARG A 395 28.60 22.97 -28.45
CA ARG A 395 28.15 23.24 -29.81
C ARG A 395 27.31 24.52 -29.96
N PHE A 396 27.59 25.55 -29.15
CA PHE A 396 27.08 26.91 -29.31
C PHE A 396 28.19 27.81 -29.88
N ASP A 397 27.80 28.83 -30.65
CA ASP A 397 28.75 29.78 -31.28
C ASP A 397 29.45 30.63 -30.20
N ASP A 398 28.71 31.04 -29.16
CA ASP A 398 29.22 31.86 -28.07
C ASP A 398 28.49 31.54 -26.75
N TRP A 399 28.95 32.12 -25.63
CA TRP A 399 28.35 31.96 -24.33
C TRP A 399 26.95 32.54 -24.25
N THR A 400 26.62 33.63 -24.95
CA THR A 400 25.31 34.29 -24.91
C THR A 400 24.21 33.38 -25.43
N GLN A 401 24.49 32.65 -26.52
CA GLN A 401 23.54 31.67 -27.06
C GLN A 401 23.32 30.50 -26.10
N LEU A 402 24.40 29.98 -25.50
CA LEU A 402 24.29 28.92 -24.50
C LEU A 402 23.45 29.39 -23.28
N GLU A 403 23.74 30.60 -22.77
CA GLU A 403 23.02 31.16 -21.63
C GLU A 403 21.53 31.36 -21.98
N GLN A 404 21.21 31.86 -23.15
CA GLN A 404 19.83 32.01 -23.59
C GLN A 404 19.09 30.66 -23.61
N HIS A 405 19.74 29.64 -24.20
CA HIS A 405 19.19 28.28 -24.22
C HIS A 405 18.95 27.73 -22.81
N MET A 406 19.92 27.93 -21.90
CA MET A 406 19.81 27.53 -20.51
C MET A 406 18.62 28.21 -19.80
N ARG A 407 18.45 29.55 -19.98
CA ARG A 407 17.36 30.31 -19.36
C ARG A 407 15.97 29.84 -19.82
N ILE A 408 15.81 29.52 -21.09
CA ILE A 408 14.55 28.95 -21.62
C ILE A 408 14.24 27.62 -20.95
N GLY A 409 15.20 26.72 -20.87
CA GLY A 409 15.02 25.44 -20.20
C GLY A 409 14.75 25.57 -18.71
N GLN A 410 15.44 26.45 -18.00
CA GLN A 410 15.21 26.75 -16.58
C GLN A 410 13.76 27.25 -16.33
N ALA A 411 13.26 28.15 -17.18
CA ALA A 411 11.90 28.64 -17.08
C ALA A 411 10.86 27.52 -17.25
N ASN A 412 11.08 26.59 -18.20
CA ASN A 412 10.21 25.43 -18.39
C ASN A 412 10.23 24.51 -17.17
N VAL A 413 11.42 24.22 -16.61
CA VAL A 413 11.55 23.39 -15.40
C VAL A 413 10.81 24.02 -14.22
N MET A 414 11.00 25.34 -14.01
CA MET A 414 10.32 26.07 -12.93
C MET A 414 8.81 26.02 -13.10
N HIS A 415 8.29 26.17 -14.31
CA HIS A 415 6.87 26.08 -14.60
C HIS A 415 6.31 24.70 -14.21
N HIS A 416 6.93 23.62 -14.68
CA HIS A 416 6.47 22.27 -14.38
C HIS A 416 6.66 21.89 -12.90
N PHE A 417 7.75 22.32 -12.30
CA PHE A 417 8.03 22.08 -10.89
C PHE A 417 7.00 22.78 -10.00
N ASN A 418 6.71 24.08 -10.25
CA ASN A 418 5.71 24.81 -9.48
C ASN A 418 4.31 24.19 -9.67
N ALA A 419 3.96 23.80 -10.90
CA ALA A 419 2.68 23.14 -11.18
C ALA A 419 2.48 21.84 -10.37
N LEU A 420 3.53 21.10 -10.01
CA LEU A 420 3.41 19.94 -9.11
C LEU A 420 2.99 20.29 -7.68
N PHE A 421 3.33 21.50 -7.23
CA PHE A 421 2.96 22.02 -5.91
C PHE A 421 1.70 22.86 -5.94
N ASP A 422 1.39 23.48 -7.12
CA ASP A 422 0.18 24.27 -7.35
C ASP A 422 -1.00 23.43 -7.82
N ALA A 423 -0.77 22.16 -8.15
CA ALA A 423 -1.80 21.18 -8.52
C ALA A 423 -2.61 20.64 -7.30
N ALA A 424 -2.84 21.47 -6.29
CA ALA A 424 -4.11 21.47 -5.64
C ALA A 424 -5.15 21.82 -6.74
N PRO A 425 -6.28 21.08 -6.89
CA PRO A 425 -7.29 21.39 -7.91
C PRO A 425 -7.58 22.88 -7.87
N GLU A 426 -7.70 23.52 -9.05
CA GLU A 426 -8.02 24.96 -9.14
C GLU A 426 -9.15 25.25 -8.16
N GLN A 427 -8.80 25.83 -7.02
CA GLN A 427 -9.76 26.21 -6.02
C GLN A 427 -10.66 27.26 -6.65
N SER A 428 -11.93 26.97 -6.75
CA SER A 428 -12.92 27.97 -7.17
C SER A 428 -12.80 29.21 -6.25
N PRO A 429 -13.23 30.39 -6.67
CA PRO A 429 -13.24 31.56 -5.79
C PRO A 429 -13.92 31.31 -4.43
N GLU A 430 -14.86 30.36 -4.39
CA GLU A 430 -15.54 29.91 -3.16
C GLU A 430 -14.61 29.04 -2.30
N GLU A 431 -13.79 28.16 -2.89
CA GLU A 431 -12.81 27.32 -2.19
C GLU A 431 -11.64 28.15 -1.62
N ARG A 432 -11.21 29.22 -2.32
CA ARG A 432 -10.22 30.19 -1.79
C ARG A 432 -10.79 30.99 -0.61
N SER A 433 -12.09 31.29 -0.62
CA SER A 433 -12.74 31.95 0.51
C SER A 433 -12.85 31.05 1.74
N LEU A 434 -13.03 29.74 1.54
CA LEU A 434 -13.02 28.71 2.61
C LEU A 434 -11.63 28.58 3.22
N SER A 435 -10.57 28.49 2.41
CA SER A 435 -9.20 28.37 2.91
C SER A 435 -8.72 29.64 3.63
N ALA A 436 -9.11 30.83 3.16
CA ALA A 436 -8.81 32.09 3.83
C ALA A 436 -9.55 32.26 5.18
N ARG A 437 -10.81 31.73 5.26
CA ARG A 437 -11.58 31.72 6.52
C ARG A 437 -11.08 30.64 7.50
N GLN A 438 -10.45 29.57 7.02
CA GLN A 438 -9.86 28.50 7.84
C GLN A 438 -8.64 28.99 8.66
N SER A 439 -8.02 30.11 8.30
CA SER A 439 -6.88 30.68 9.02
C SER A 439 -7.24 31.70 10.12
N ALA A 440 -8.55 31.94 10.37
CA ALA A 440 -9.01 32.89 11.37
C ALA A 440 -9.02 32.29 12.79
N ASP A 441 -8.65 33.11 13.77
CA ASP A 441 -8.58 32.76 15.18
C ASP A 441 -9.98 32.39 15.74
N PRO A 442 -10.13 31.23 16.46
CA PRO A 442 -11.42 30.76 16.98
C PRO A 442 -12.12 31.67 18.00
N GLN A 443 -11.49 32.74 18.45
CA GLN A 443 -12.05 33.67 19.44
C GLN A 443 -12.77 34.89 18.87
N ASN A 444 -13.04 34.90 17.56
CA ASN A 444 -13.73 36.01 16.90
C ASN A 444 -15.26 35.89 17.00
N ASP A 445 -16.01 36.98 17.05
CA ASP A 445 -17.48 37.04 17.19
C ASP A 445 -18.25 36.22 16.15
N ASP A 446 -17.68 35.93 14.98
CA ASP A 446 -18.25 35.10 13.93
C ASP A 446 -18.48 33.64 14.37
N TRP A 447 -17.70 33.13 15.33
CA TRP A 447 -17.81 31.75 15.82
C TRP A 447 -19.01 31.57 16.76
N ALA A 448 -19.38 32.57 17.54
CA ALA A 448 -20.55 32.49 18.40
C ALA A 448 -21.84 32.29 17.58
N ALA A 449 -21.95 32.90 16.43
CA ALA A 449 -23.06 32.73 15.49
C ALA A 449 -23.08 31.32 14.87
N LEU A 450 -21.91 30.76 14.54
CA LEU A 450 -21.76 29.37 14.04
C LEU A 450 -22.24 28.36 15.09
N TRP A 451 -21.75 28.51 16.33
CA TRP A 451 -22.04 27.58 17.40
C TRP A 451 -23.49 27.63 17.87
N ALA A 452 -24.16 28.77 17.75
CA ALA A 452 -25.60 28.90 18.05
C ALA A 452 -26.49 28.04 17.12
N ARG A 453 -25.95 27.47 16.06
CA ARG A 453 -26.64 26.56 15.12
C ARG A 453 -26.73 25.11 15.62
N PHE A 454 -26.05 24.77 16.70
CA PHE A 454 -26.08 23.45 17.31
C PHE A 454 -27.05 23.39 18.49
N ASP A 455 -27.62 22.20 18.75
CA ASP A 455 -28.62 21.99 19.81
C ASP A 455 -28.03 22.12 21.24
N SER A 456 -26.71 21.95 21.39
CA SER A 456 -25.98 22.02 22.67
C SER A 456 -24.72 22.88 22.56
N PRO A 457 -24.83 24.21 22.34
CA PRO A 457 -23.65 25.09 22.14
C PRO A 457 -22.68 25.12 23.33
N GLN A 458 -23.17 24.82 24.56
CA GLN A 458 -22.37 24.83 25.78
C GLN A 458 -21.36 23.67 25.79
N GLU A 459 -21.68 22.52 25.20
CA GLU A 459 -20.76 21.38 25.11
C GLU A 459 -19.51 21.67 24.27
N ILE A 460 -19.58 22.68 23.38
CA ILE A 460 -18.49 23.08 22.51
C ILE A 460 -17.31 23.62 23.34
N SER A 461 -17.58 24.46 24.36
CA SER A 461 -16.57 24.93 25.31
C SER A 461 -15.88 23.78 26.04
N ASP A 462 -16.66 22.77 26.44
CA ASP A 462 -16.12 21.60 27.13
C ASP A 462 -15.26 20.73 26.21
N VAL A 463 -15.59 20.67 24.92
CA VAL A 463 -14.79 19.93 23.94
C VAL A 463 -13.49 20.66 23.63
N TYR A 464 -13.51 21.98 23.44
CA TYR A 464 -12.27 22.76 23.32
C TYR A 464 -11.38 22.66 24.54
N ALA A 465 -11.95 22.73 25.74
CA ALA A 465 -11.23 22.53 26.98
C ALA A 465 -10.61 21.11 27.11
N ARG A 466 -11.36 20.10 26.66
CA ARG A 466 -10.83 18.71 26.57
C ARG A 466 -9.73 18.58 25.53
N MET A 467 -9.82 19.28 24.39
CA MET A 467 -8.76 19.34 23.39
C MET A 467 -7.47 19.90 23.97
N GLU A 468 -7.56 20.99 24.75
CA GLU A 468 -6.36 21.62 25.37
C GLU A 468 -5.76 20.76 26.49
N THR A 469 -6.57 19.94 27.14
CA THR A 469 -6.14 19.07 28.25
C THR A 469 -5.86 17.63 27.85
N ASN A 470 -6.17 17.23 26.62
CA ASN A 470 -5.99 15.85 26.14
C ASN A 470 -4.49 15.52 26.00
N PRO A 471 -3.95 14.57 26.79
CA PRO A 471 -2.54 14.19 26.72
C PRO A 471 -2.11 13.68 25.35
N ARG A 472 -3.05 13.15 24.53
CA ARG A 472 -2.79 12.69 23.17
C ARG A 472 -2.51 13.85 22.21
N GLN A 473 -3.17 14.99 22.40
CA GLN A 473 -3.03 16.18 21.57
C GLN A 473 -1.81 17.02 21.97
N ASN A 474 -1.51 17.10 23.27
CA ASN A 474 -0.31 17.79 23.77
C ASN A 474 1.00 17.12 23.32
N GLN A 475 0.95 15.88 22.81
CA GLN A 475 2.09 15.17 22.21
C GLN A 475 2.18 15.33 20.70
N LEU A 476 1.23 16.03 20.06
CA LEU A 476 1.27 16.26 18.62
C LEU A 476 2.31 17.33 18.29
N PRO A 477 3.02 17.19 17.14
CA PRO A 477 3.80 18.29 16.59
C PRO A 477 2.92 19.52 16.38
N GLU A 478 3.46 20.71 16.61
CA GLU A 478 2.73 21.99 16.52
C GLU A 478 1.92 22.14 15.21
N ARG A 479 2.49 21.75 14.08
CA ARG A 479 1.82 21.75 12.78
C ARG A 479 0.59 20.83 12.75
N SER A 480 0.70 19.64 13.31
CA SER A 480 -0.42 18.69 13.37
C SER A 480 -1.54 19.20 14.26
N LEU A 481 -1.22 19.88 15.35
CA LEU A 481 -2.21 20.50 16.23
C LEU A 481 -2.95 21.66 15.53
N ILE A 482 -2.24 22.49 14.76
CA ILE A 482 -2.84 23.57 13.96
C ILE A 482 -3.82 22.97 12.93
N ARG A 483 -3.37 21.97 12.15
CA ARG A 483 -4.21 21.28 11.16
C ARG A 483 -5.45 20.64 11.80
N TYR A 484 -5.28 20.00 12.94
CA TYR A 484 -6.38 19.39 13.67
C TYR A 484 -7.45 20.43 14.05
N LYS A 485 -7.03 21.58 14.63
CA LYS A 485 -7.94 22.68 14.97
C LYS A 485 -8.65 23.26 13.74
N GLN A 486 -7.93 23.41 12.63
CA GLN A 486 -8.52 23.85 11.36
C GLN A 486 -9.60 22.91 10.86
N LEU A 487 -9.36 21.59 10.91
CA LEU A 487 -10.33 20.56 10.47
C LEU A 487 -11.58 20.53 11.34
N VAL A 488 -11.43 20.69 12.66
CA VAL A 488 -12.55 20.80 13.60
C VAL A 488 -13.47 21.96 13.21
N ASN A 489 -12.88 23.13 12.97
CA ASN A 489 -13.61 24.33 12.59
C ASN A 489 -14.26 24.21 11.20
N ALA A 490 -13.50 23.70 10.22
CA ALA A 490 -14.00 23.47 8.88
C ALA A 490 -15.18 22.50 8.86
N SER A 491 -15.13 21.44 9.65
CA SER A 491 -16.20 20.45 9.77
C SER A 491 -17.50 21.05 10.30
N ALA A 492 -17.42 21.91 11.30
CA ALA A 492 -18.58 22.64 11.84
C ALA A 492 -19.19 23.58 10.78
N GLN A 493 -18.34 24.31 10.04
CA GLN A 493 -18.78 25.19 8.97
C GLN A 493 -19.47 24.44 7.82
N ILE A 494 -18.93 23.27 7.43
CA ILE A 494 -19.53 22.40 6.43
C ILE A 494 -20.93 21.96 6.86
N LEU A 495 -21.10 21.52 8.11
CA LEU A 495 -22.42 21.14 8.65
C LEU A 495 -23.41 22.30 8.59
N VAL A 496 -23.00 23.49 9.04
CA VAL A 496 -23.88 24.68 9.03
C VAL A 496 -24.26 25.08 7.62
N ASN A 497 -23.34 25.04 6.68
CA ASN A 497 -23.62 25.38 5.27
C ASN A 497 -24.55 24.35 4.62
N ARG A 498 -24.37 23.07 4.96
CA ARG A 498 -25.17 21.96 4.40
C ARG A 498 -26.60 21.95 4.91
N TYR A 499 -26.81 22.36 6.16
CA TYR A 499 -28.11 22.35 6.83
C TYR A 499 -28.54 23.77 7.28
N PRO A 500 -28.78 24.72 6.34
CA PRO A 500 -28.93 26.14 6.66
C PRO A 500 -30.17 26.49 7.50
N ASN A 501 -31.22 25.66 7.46
CA ASN A 501 -32.52 25.95 8.03
C ASN A 501 -32.87 25.06 9.26
N GLN A 502 -31.94 24.29 9.78
CA GLN A 502 -32.20 23.41 10.93
C GLN A 502 -31.15 23.56 12.03
N ILE A 503 -31.54 23.28 13.27
CA ILE A 503 -30.63 23.12 14.39
C ILE A 503 -29.90 21.79 14.20
N ILE A 504 -28.57 21.82 14.25
CA ILE A 504 -27.71 20.66 13.98
C ILE A 504 -27.49 19.88 15.28
N PRO A 505 -27.72 18.55 15.29
CA PRO A 505 -27.40 17.73 16.45
C PRO A 505 -25.90 17.79 16.76
N MET A 506 -25.57 18.11 18.01
CA MET A 506 -24.16 18.13 18.47
C MET A 506 -23.49 16.76 18.34
N GLU A 507 -24.27 15.69 18.44
CA GLU A 507 -23.80 14.32 18.23
C GLU A 507 -23.11 14.13 16.86
N TRP A 508 -23.56 14.83 15.80
CA TRP A 508 -22.93 14.73 14.48
C TRP A 508 -21.49 15.28 14.50
N LEU A 509 -21.32 16.43 15.12
CA LEU A 509 -20.00 17.05 15.26
C LEU A 509 -19.10 16.20 16.16
N GLN A 510 -19.65 15.60 17.20
CA GLN A 510 -18.90 14.72 18.11
C GLN A 510 -18.41 13.44 17.43
N ARG A 511 -19.16 12.87 16.50
CA ARG A 511 -18.71 11.74 15.67
C ARG A 511 -17.51 12.13 14.80
N ILE A 512 -17.57 13.32 14.19
CA ILE A 512 -16.48 13.85 13.37
C ILE A 512 -15.22 14.06 14.23
N TRP A 513 -15.36 14.65 15.40
CA TRP A 513 -14.23 14.83 16.31
C TRP A 513 -13.61 13.52 16.77
N ASN A 514 -14.43 12.53 17.13
CA ASN A 514 -13.93 11.20 17.50
C ASN A 514 -13.10 10.57 16.36
N PHE A 515 -13.56 10.74 15.13
CA PHE A 515 -12.81 10.30 13.96
C PHE A 515 -11.50 11.08 13.80
N LEU A 516 -11.52 12.42 13.87
CA LEU A 516 -10.32 13.26 13.78
C LEU A 516 -9.32 12.93 14.90
N ASP A 517 -9.80 12.62 16.11
CA ASP A 517 -8.95 12.15 17.22
C ASP A 517 -8.26 10.82 16.89
N ALA A 518 -8.97 9.88 16.28
CA ALA A 518 -8.40 8.59 15.90
C ALA A 518 -7.28 8.72 14.86
N ILE A 519 -7.38 9.69 13.96
CA ILE A 519 -6.36 9.96 12.93
C ILE A 519 -5.32 11.02 13.34
N SER A 520 -5.48 11.68 14.50
CA SER A 520 -4.68 12.85 14.92
C SER A 520 -3.16 12.60 14.92
N ARG A 521 -2.71 11.38 15.24
CA ARG A 521 -1.30 10.98 15.21
C ARG A 521 -0.76 10.70 13.79
N ARG A 522 -1.63 10.69 12.79
CA ARG A 522 -1.28 10.45 11.39
C ARG A 522 -1.37 11.78 10.64
N SER A 523 -0.30 12.57 10.75
CA SER A 523 -0.22 13.93 10.17
C SER A 523 -0.58 13.98 8.68
N SER A 524 -0.31 12.89 7.94
CA SER A 524 -0.67 12.71 6.54
C SER A 524 -2.17 12.77 6.28
N TYR A 525 -3.00 12.17 7.14
CA TYR A 525 -4.46 12.24 6.96
C TYR A 525 -5.03 13.62 7.28
N LEU A 526 -4.46 14.32 8.28
CA LEU A 526 -4.85 15.70 8.59
C LEU A 526 -4.50 16.63 7.41
N ALA A 527 -3.31 16.47 6.82
CA ALA A 527 -2.88 17.23 5.65
C ALA A 527 -3.80 16.96 4.46
N LEU A 528 -4.11 15.69 4.16
CA LEU A 528 -5.00 15.27 3.10
C LEU A 528 -6.36 15.96 3.17
N LEU A 529 -6.98 15.96 4.35
CA LEU A 529 -8.32 16.54 4.53
C LEU A 529 -8.33 18.07 4.38
N ILE A 530 -7.21 18.75 4.69
CA ILE A 530 -7.07 20.20 4.46
C ILE A 530 -6.87 20.50 2.97
N GLU A 531 -6.05 19.72 2.29
CA GLU A 531 -5.71 19.93 0.88
C GLU A 531 -6.84 19.53 -0.10
N TYR A 532 -7.75 18.65 0.35
CA TYR A 532 -8.90 18.18 -0.44
C TYR A 532 -10.23 18.52 0.25
N PRO A 533 -10.70 19.78 0.16
CA PRO A 533 -11.95 20.22 0.80
C PRO A 533 -13.15 19.36 0.42
N LYS A 534 -13.25 18.90 -0.83
CA LYS A 534 -14.32 18.00 -1.29
C LYS A 534 -14.30 16.63 -0.57
N ALA A 535 -13.10 16.09 -0.28
CA ALA A 535 -12.98 14.87 0.51
C ALA A 535 -13.41 15.11 1.97
N LEU A 536 -13.07 16.27 2.53
CA LEU A 536 -13.52 16.67 3.85
C LEU A 536 -15.05 16.86 3.90
N GLU A 537 -15.64 17.54 2.92
CA GLU A 537 -17.11 17.72 2.81
C GLU A 537 -17.79 16.34 2.77
N ARG A 538 -17.30 15.45 1.91
CA ARG A 538 -17.85 14.10 1.79
C ARG A 538 -17.69 13.30 3.07
N LEU A 539 -16.54 13.38 3.72
CA LEU A 539 -16.30 12.74 5.01
C LEU A 539 -17.28 13.24 6.07
N VAL A 540 -17.45 14.56 6.19
CA VAL A 540 -18.38 15.18 7.14
C VAL A 540 -19.82 14.70 6.89
N GLU A 541 -20.28 14.65 5.63
CA GLU A 541 -21.60 14.13 5.27
C GLU A 541 -21.77 12.67 5.69
N LEU A 542 -20.81 11.81 5.42
CA LEU A 542 -20.84 10.39 5.78
C LEU A 542 -20.92 10.19 7.30
N LEU A 543 -20.04 10.87 8.05
CA LEU A 543 -19.98 10.75 9.51
C LEU A 543 -21.25 11.32 10.19
N ALA A 544 -21.84 12.38 9.63
CA ALA A 544 -23.09 12.95 10.13
C ALA A 544 -24.27 12.02 9.83
N SER A 545 -24.35 11.43 8.63
CA SER A 545 -25.51 10.64 8.18
C SER A 545 -25.67 9.32 8.93
N SER A 546 -24.58 8.67 9.32
CA SER A 546 -24.61 7.33 9.92
C SER A 546 -23.59 7.15 11.04
N ARG A 547 -24.10 6.70 12.20
CA ARG A 547 -23.25 6.33 13.33
C ARG A 547 -22.41 5.09 13.01
N PHE A 548 -22.98 4.12 12.31
CA PHE A 548 -22.27 2.93 11.88
C PHE A 548 -21.06 3.29 11.00
N VAL A 549 -21.25 4.20 10.03
CA VAL A 549 -20.17 4.68 9.17
C VAL A 549 -19.07 5.37 9.97
N ALA A 550 -19.47 6.21 10.95
CA ALA A 550 -18.51 6.91 11.79
C ALA A 550 -17.65 5.92 12.60
N ASP A 551 -18.29 4.93 13.23
CA ASP A 551 -17.59 3.91 13.98
C ASP A 551 -16.71 3.02 13.07
N TYR A 552 -17.20 2.67 11.88
CA TYR A 552 -16.49 1.86 10.90
C TYR A 552 -15.24 2.56 10.36
N LEU A 553 -15.35 3.83 9.96
CA LEU A 553 -14.19 4.62 9.51
C LEU A 553 -13.21 4.88 10.66
N THR A 554 -13.69 5.08 11.87
CA THR A 554 -12.83 5.26 13.05
C THR A 554 -12.01 4.00 13.34
N ALA A 555 -12.61 2.82 13.15
CA ALA A 555 -11.91 1.54 13.25
C ALA A 555 -10.94 1.28 12.08
N HIS A 556 -11.28 1.77 10.88
CA HIS A 556 -10.53 1.55 9.64
C HIS A 556 -10.16 2.86 8.91
N PRO A 557 -9.31 3.73 9.49
CA PRO A 557 -8.99 5.04 8.92
C PRO A 557 -8.34 5.01 7.53
N ILE A 558 -7.74 3.87 7.17
CA ILE A 558 -7.15 3.62 5.85
C ILE A 558 -8.16 3.80 4.70
N LEU A 559 -9.45 3.61 4.97
CA LEU A 559 -10.52 3.74 3.99
C LEU A 559 -10.75 5.19 3.51
N LEU A 560 -10.14 6.18 4.18
CA LEU A 560 -10.10 7.56 3.67
C LEU A 560 -9.53 7.65 2.25
N ASP A 561 -8.61 6.77 1.89
CA ASP A 561 -8.03 6.73 0.55
C ASP A 561 -9.07 6.45 -0.54
N GLU A 562 -10.14 5.73 -0.22
CA GLU A 562 -11.24 5.46 -1.15
C GLU A 562 -12.03 6.72 -1.50
N LEU A 563 -12.12 7.69 -0.58
CA LEU A 563 -12.84 8.96 -0.81
C LEU A 563 -12.18 9.87 -1.84
N LEU A 564 -10.90 9.65 -2.13
CA LEU A 564 -10.15 10.47 -3.09
C LEU A 564 -10.45 10.11 -4.55
N ASN A 565 -10.99 8.93 -4.81
CA ASN A 565 -11.30 8.47 -6.15
C ASN A 565 -12.81 8.25 -6.32
N VAL A 566 -13.52 9.34 -6.55
CA VAL A 566 -14.99 9.38 -6.68
C VAL A 566 -15.49 8.46 -7.79
N GLU A 567 -14.78 8.36 -8.92
CA GLU A 567 -15.16 7.48 -10.04
C GLU A 567 -15.09 5.99 -9.64
N GLN A 568 -14.05 5.59 -8.94
CA GLN A 568 -13.92 4.21 -8.46
C GLN A 568 -14.92 3.91 -7.33
N LEU A 569 -15.21 4.91 -6.50
CA LEU A 569 -16.14 4.76 -5.37
C LEU A 569 -17.57 4.44 -5.86
N HIS A 570 -18.01 5.00 -6.99
CA HIS A 570 -19.33 4.78 -7.56
C HIS A 570 -19.40 3.70 -8.66
N ARG A 571 -18.27 3.08 -8.97
CA ARG A 571 -18.25 1.99 -9.95
C ARG A 571 -18.99 0.77 -9.43
N ALA A 572 -19.85 0.19 -10.26
CA ALA A 572 -20.56 -1.05 -9.93
C ALA A 572 -19.57 -2.18 -9.57
N PRO A 573 -19.87 -3.04 -8.59
CA PRO A 573 -19.03 -4.16 -8.22
C PRO A 573 -18.80 -5.14 -9.38
N ASP A 574 -17.57 -5.58 -9.54
CA ASP A 574 -17.18 -6.66 -10.50
C ASP A 574 -16.49 -7.77 -9.69
N TRP A 575 -17.30 -8.73 -9.22
CA TRP A 575 -16.84 -9.80 -8.34
C TRP A 575 -15.85 -10.77 -9.01
N PRO A 576 -16.00 -11.15 -10.30
CA PRO A 576 -15.00 -11.94 -11.02
C PRO A 576 -13.64 -11.25 -11.15
N ALA A 577 -13.65 -9.95 -11.46
CA ALA A 577 -12.42 -9.17 -11.51
C ALA A 577 -11.76 -9.06 -10.13
N LEU A 578 -12.54 -8.85 -9.07
CA LEU A 578 -12.05 -8.85 -7.68
C LEU A 578 -11.42 -10.18 -7.31
N GLN A 579 -12.08 -11.30 -7.61
CA GLN A 579 -11.56 -12.65 -7.33
C GLN A 579 -10.20 -12.88 -8.01
N THR A 580 -10.08 -12.47 -9.27
CA THR A 580 -8.84 -12.58 -10.03
C THR A 580 -7.72 -11.73 -9.42
N HIS A 581 -8.01 -10.48 -9.12
CA HIS A 581 -7.06 -9.55 -8.51
C HIS A 581 -6.61 -10.03 -7.12
N LEU A 582 -7.57 -10.46 -6.30
CA LEU A 582 -7.33 -10.97 -4.95
C LEU A 582 -6.41 -12.20 -4.97
N ASN A 583 -6.67 -13.14 -5.88
CA ASN A 583 -5.81 -14.32 -6.05
C ASN A 583 -4.39 -13.95 -6.48
N GLN A 584 -4.22 -12.95 -7.34
CA GLN A 584 -2.88 -12.43 -7.71
C GLN A 584 -2.15 -11.87 -6.50
N LEU A 585 -2.80 -11.04 -5.69
CA LEU A 585 -2.20 -10.47 -4.48
C LEU A 585 -1.79 -11.56 -3.48
N LEU A 586 -2.68 -12.54 -3.25
CA LEU A 586 -2.44 -13.63 -2.31
C LEU A 586 -1.32 -14.56 -2.78
N ASN A 587 -1.21 -14.83 -4.08
CA ASN A 587 -0.14 -15.62 -4.67
C ASN A 587 1.25 -14.94 -4.57
N HIS A 588 1.29 -13.60 -4.56
CA HIS A 588 2.53 -12.85 -4.39
C HIS A 588 2.94 -12.70 -2.91
N ALA A 589 2.01 -12.91 -1.97
CA ALA A 589 2.29 -12.85 -0.53
C ALA A 589 2.97 -14.15 -0.06
N LYS A 590 4.28 -14.25 -0.32
CA LYS A 590 5.13 -15.40 0.03
C LYS A 590 6.38 -14.95 0.75
N HIS A 591 6.86 -15.80 1.65
CA HIS A 591 8.20 -15.67 2.21
C HIS A 591 9.26 -16.03 1.17
N HIS A 592 10.52 -15.84 1.50
CA HIS A 592 11.67 -16.06 0.61
C HIS A 592 11.88 -17.52 0.22
N ASP A 593 11.49 -18.44 1.11
CA ASP A 593 11.54 -19.88 0.85
C ASP A 593 10.40 -20.34 -0.07
N GLY A 594 9.65 -19.39 -0.61
CA GLY A 594 8.50 -19.63 -1.49
C GLY A 594 7.24 -20.05 -0.77
N LYS A 595 7.27 -20.19 0.57
CA LYS A 595 6.08 -20.53 1.35
C LYS A 595 5.14 -19.33 1.50
N PRO A 596 3.83 -19.57 1.61
CA PRO A 596 2.86 -18.50 1.84
C PRO A 596 3.15 -17.72 3.12
N ASP A 597 3.13 -16.38 3.02
CA ASP A 597 3.10 -15.46 4.16
C ASP A 597 1.65 -15.36 4.67
N VAL A 598 1.32 -16.21 5.62
CA VAL A 598 -0.06 -16.38 6.12
C VAL A 598 -0.60 -15.10 6.76
N GLU A 599 0.22 -14.38 7.53
CA GLU A 599 -0.20 -13.14 8.18
C GLU A 599 -0.52 -12.07 7.12
N ARG A 600 0.35 -11.91 6.14
CA ARG A 600 0.13 -10.98 5.04
C ARG A 600 -1.06 -11.38 4.16
N GLN A 601 -1.28 -12.67 3.91
CA GLN A 601 -2.45 -13.15 3.18
C GLN A 601 -3.75 -12.84 3.93
N MET A 602 -3.76 -13.03 5.25
CA MET A 602 -4.92 -12.68 6.09
C MET A 602 -5.19 -11.17 6.07
N ASP A 603 -4.16 -10.33 6.10
CA ASP A 603 -4.31 -8.87 5.99
C ASP A 603 -4.86 -8.44 4.62
N ILE A 604 -4.36 -9.03 3.53
CA ILE A 604 -4.86 -8.75 2.18
C ILE A 604 -6.36 -9.04 2.05
N LEU A 605 -6.84 -10.16 2.61
CA LEU A 605 -8.26 -10.48 2.62
C LEU A 605 -9.08 -9.40 3.34
N ARG A 606 -8.64 -8.97 4.53
CA ARG A 606 -9.34 -7.97 5.36
C ARG A 606 -9.32 -6.59 4.71
N GLU A 607 -8.16 -6.15 4.25
CA GLU A 607 -8.00 -4.87 3.56
C GLU A 607 -8.96 -4.77 2.35
N ASN A 608 -9.01 -5.82 1.51
CA ASN A 608 -9.89 -5.84 0.34
C ASN A 608 -11.37 -5.95 0.73
N HIS A 609 -11.71 -6.78 1.72
CA HIS A 609 -13.08 -6.88 2.23
C HIS A 609 -13.58 -5.52 2.74
N HIS A 610 -12.81 -4.86 3.63
CA HIS A 610 -13.21 -3.57 4.18
C HIS A 610 -13.32 -2.48 3.12
N SER A 611 -12.43 -2.46 2.11
CA SER A 611 -12.52 -1.55 0.98
C SER A 611 -13.83 -1.74 0.20
N GLN A 612 -14.21 -2.99 -0.13
CA GLN A 612 -15.45 -3.26 -0.87
C GLN A 612 -16.69 -2.97 -0.03
N VAL A 613 -16.71 -3.34 1.25
CA VAL A 613 -17.80 -3.01 2.18
C VAL A 613 -17.99 -1.49 2.27
N PHE A 614 -16.91 -0.74 2.39
CA PHE A 614 -17.00 0.72 2.46
C PHE A 614 -17.54 1.33 1.15
N ARG A 615 -17.14 0.82 -0.02
CA ARG A 615 -17.69 1.25 -1.31
C ARG A 615 -19.19 0.99 -1.40
N LEU A 616 -19.63 -0.22 -1.05
CA LEU A 616 -21.07 -0.56 -1.02
C LEU A 616 -21.85 0.36 -0.07
N LEU A 617 -21.27 0.67 1.09
CA LEU A 617 -21.86 1.52 2.11
C LEU A 617 -22.02 2.97 1.63
N VAL A 618 -21.02 3.52 0.94
CA VAL A 618 -21.13 4.87 0.34
C VAL A 618 -22.15 4.89 -0.78
N GLN A 619 -22.14 3.88 -1.66
CA GLN A 619 -23.11 3.73 -2.75
C GLN A 619 -24.55 3.60 -2.24
N GLU A 620 -24.75 2.90 -1.14
CA GLU A 620 -26.07 2.81 -0.49
C GLU A 620 -26.54 4.16 0.05
N LEU A 621 -25.68 4.88 0.78
CA LEU A 621 -26.01 6.22 1.29
C LEU A 621 -26.31 7.21 0.18
N ASP A 622 -25.75 7.01 -1.01
CA ASP A 622 -26.06 7.77 -2.23
C ASP A 622 -27.34 7.26 -2.94
N GLY A 623 -28.00 6.22 -2.39
CA GLY A 623 -29.27 5.72 -2.92
C GLY A 623 -29.12 4.85 -4.19
N LEU A 624 -27.93 4.32 -4.47
CA LEU A 624 -27.68 3.48 -5.65
C LEU A 624 -28.23 2.06 -5.49
N TRP A 625 -28.44 1.58 -4.28
CA TRP A 625 -28.87 0.21 -3.98
C TRP A 625 -30.13 0.17 -3.14
N THR A 626 -31.05 -0.75 -3.49
CA THR A 626 -32.08 -1.19 -2.54
C THR A 626 -31.46 -2.11 -1.48
N VAL A 627 -32.17 -2.32 -0.38
CA VAL A 627 -31.71 -3.22 0.70
C VAL A 627 -31.50 -4.66 0.19
N GLU A 628 -32.30 -5.10 -0.78
CA GLU A 628 -32.17 -6.42 -1.42
C GLU A 628 -30.91 -6.49 -2.29
N GLN A 629 -30.69 -5.49 -3.15
CA GLN A 629 -29.49 -5.44 -4.00
C GLN A 629 -28.21 -5.35 -3.18
N LEU A 630 -28.23 -4.53 -2.12
CA LEU A 630 -27.10 -4.46 -1.18
C LEU A 630 -26.82 -5.81 -0.54
N ALA A 631 -27.87 -6.54 -0.09
CA ALA A 631 -27.72 -7.84 0.53
C ALA A 631 -27.18 -8.90 -0.44
N ASP A 632 -27.57 -8.84 -1.72
CA ASP A 632 -26.98 -9.68 -2.78
C ASP A 632 -25.50 -9.37 -2.95
N HIS A 633 -25.11 -8.09 -3.08
CA HIS A 633 -23.70 -7.68 -3.20
C HIS A 633 -22.84 -8.07 -1.98
N LEU A 634 -23.36 -7.92 -0.76
CA LEU A 634 -22.66 -8.34 0.46
C LEU A 634 -22.49 -9.87 0.50
N SER A 635 -23.49 -10.62 0.01
CA SER A 635 -23.42 -12.08 -0.05
C SER A 635 -22.41 -12.54 -1.11
N ASP A 636 -22.41 -11.92 -2.28
CA ASP A 636 -21.45 -12.24 -3.36
C ASP A 636 -20.01 -11.88 -2.96
N LEU A 637 -19.80 -10.74 -2.29
CA LEU A 637 -18.50 -10.37 -1.69
C LEU A 637 -18.04 -11.43 -0.68
N THR A 638 -18.96 -11.90 0.17
CA THR A 638 -18.66 -12.94 1.16
C THR A 638 -18.25 -14.24 0.49
N ASP A 639 -18.96 -14.67 -0.57
CA ASP A 639 -18.62 -15.86 -1.34
C ASP A 639 -17.20 -15.76 -1.95
N VAL A 640 -16.84 -14.60 -2.53
CA VAL A 640 -15.49 -14.31 -3.04
C VAL A 640 -14.42 -14.43 -1.95
N MET A 641 -14.67 -13.85 -0.79
CA MET A 641 -13.72 -13.88 0.34
C MET A 641 -13.56 -15.29 0.91
N LEU A 642 -14.66 -16.03 1.10
CA LEU A 642 -14.63 -17.41 1.58
C LEU A 642 -13.88 -18.32 0.62
N ASN A 643 -14.11 -18.17 -0.68
CA ASN A 643 -13.45 -18.97 -1.70
C ASN A 643 -11.94 -18.71 -1.73
N ALA A 644 -11.53 -17.44 -1.68
CA ALA A 644 -10.12 -17.07 -1.61
C ALA A 644 -9.46 -17.57 -0.32
N ALA A 645 -10.12 -17.37 0.83
CA ALA A 645 -9.61 -17.84 2.13
C ALA A 645 -9.44 -19.37 2.16
N LEU A 646 -10.40 -20.13 1.61
CA LEU A 646 -10.36 -21.60 1.58
C LEU A 646 -9.14 -22.10 0.81
N TYR A 647 -8.95 -21.66 -0.44
CA TYR A 647 -7.89 -22.18 -1.29
C TYR A 647 -6.50 -21.74 -0.81
N HIS A 648 -6.32 -20.50 -0.37
CA HIS A 648 -5.02 -20.03 0.12
C HIS A 648 -4.67 -20.59 1.51
N CYS A 649 -5.67 -20.79 2.38
CA CYS A 649 -5.48 -21.50 3.64
C CYS A 649 -5.07 -22.95 3.40
N TRP A 650 -5.68 -23.62 2.39
CA TRP A 650 -5.30 -24.99 2.01
C TRP A 650 -3.88 -25.05 1.43
N ASP A 651 -3.52 -24.08 0.57
CA ASP A 651 -2.15 -24.03 0.03
C ASP A 651 -1.10 -23.88 1.14
N ALA A 652 -1.38 -23.08 2.15
CA ALA A 652 -0.54 -22.89 3.32
C ALA A 652 -0.62 -24.02 4.37
N PHE A 653 -1.46 -25.05 4.15
CA PHE A 653 -1.69 -26.10 5.11
C PHE A 653 -0.68 -27.26 4.97
N ALA A 654 0.24 -27.38 5.91
CA ALA A 654 1.37 -28.31 5.85
C ALA A 654 0.98 -29.82 5.83
N LYS A 655 -0.22 -30.17 6.32
CA LYS A 655 -0.70 -31.56 6.42
C LYS A 655 -1.69 -31.95 5.30
N LYS A 656 -1.71 -31.18 4.22
CA LYS A 656 -2.54 -31.51 3.06
C LYS A 656 -2.06 -32.81 2.41
N HIS A 657 -3.02 -33.67 2.05
CA HIS A 657 -2.75 -34.96 1.41
C HIS A 657 -3.02 -34.94 -0.10
N ARG A 658 -3.45 -33.79 -0.64
CA ARG A 658 -3.72 -33.53 -2.05
C ARG A 658 -3.54 -32.05 -2.39
N ASP A 659 -3.36 -31.75 -3.67
CA ASP A 659 -3.15 -30.36 -4.14
C ASP A 659 -4.43 -29.50 -4.03
N VAL A 660 -5.58 -30.03 -4.46
CA VAL A 660 -6.86 -29.35 -4.42
C VAL A 660 -7.78 -30.03 -3.41
N PRO A 661 -8.36 -29.30 -2.44
CA PRO A 661 -9.21 -29.90 -1.42
C PRO A 661 -10.55 -30.35 -2.00
N LYS A 662 -11.01 -31.54 -1.64
CA LYS A 662 -12.39 -32.00 -1.84
C LYS A 662 -13.24 -31.55 -0.65
N PHE A 663 -13.48 -30.24 -0.58
CA PHE A 663 -14.08 -29.58 0.56
C PHE A 663 -14.93 -28.40 0.08
N ALA A 664 -16.11 -28.23 0.68
CA ALA A 664 -17.02 -27.14 0.38
C ALA A 664 -17.57 -26.47 1.65
N ILE A 665 -17.89 -25.19 1.52
CA ILE A 665 -18.57 -24.40 2.53
C ILE A 665 -20.03 -24.25 2.13
N ILE A 666 -20.92 -24.64 3.03
CA ILE A 666 -22.35 -24.47 2.89
C ILE A 666 -22.81 -23.35 3.81
N ALA A 667 -23.42 -22.33 3.24
CA ALA A 667 -23.97 -21.19 3.92
C ALA A 667 -25.43 -21.46 4.32
N TYR A 668 -25.74 -21.11 5.54
CA TYR A 668 -27.08 -21.14 6.14
C TYR A 668 -27.56 -19.72 6.49
N GLY A 669 -28.70 -19.61 7.13
CA GLY A 669 -29.18 -18.37 7.69
C GLY A 669 -29.30 -17.21 6.69
N LYS A 670 -28.72 -16.07 7.03
CA LYS A 670 -28.75 -14.87 6.19
C LYS A 670 -27.90 -15.01 4.93
N LEU A 671 -26.69 -15.57 5.07
CA LEU A 671 -25.82 -15.80 3.91
C LEU A 671 -26.43 -16.84 2.93
N GLY A 672 -27.02 -17.90 3.48
CA GLY A 672 -27.71 -18.91 2.68
C GLY A 672 -28.90 -18.36 1.92
N GLY A 673 -29.69 -17.47 2.51
CA GLY A 673 -30.83 -16.78 1.90
C GLY A 673 -30.47 -15.56 1.06
N LYS A 674 -29.19 -15.19 0.92
CA LYS A 674 -28.70 -13.94 0.31
C LYS A 674 -29.33 -12.68 0.94
N GLU A 675 -29.42 -12.67 2.26
CA GLU A 675 -30.00 -11.57 3.05
C GLU A 675 -29.00 -10.93 4.01
N MET A 676 -27.72 -10.89 3.61
CA MET A 676 -26.64 -10.30 4.39
C MET A 676 -26.84 -8.82 4.70
N GLY A 677 -26.34 -8.39 5.83
CA GLY A 677 -26.15 -6.99 6.21
C GLY A 677 -24.75 -6.80 6.76
N TYR A 678 -24.32 -5.54 6.93
CA TYR A 678 -22.95 -5.18 7.32
C TYR A 678 -22.41 -5.84 8.60
N ALA A 679 -23.28 -6.16 9.56
CA ALA A 679 -22.90 -6.79 10.82
C ALA A 679 -23.56 -8.17 10.96
N SER A 680 -23.70 -8.92 9.90
CA SER A 680 -24.21 -10.29 9.92
C SER A 680 -23.07 -11.26 10.20
N ASP A 681 -23.29 -12.18 11.12
CA ASP A 681 -22.52 -13.38 11.32
C ASP A 681 -22.75 -14.39 10.17
N LEU A 682 -21.81 -15.29 9.97
CA LEU A 682 -21.87 -16.33 8.96
C LEU A 682 -22.25 -17.67 9.62
N ASP A 683 -23.45 -18.18 9.31
CA ASP A 683 -23.86 -19.53 9.65
C ASP A 683 -23.26 -20.50 8.63
N LEU A 684 -22.26 -21.31 9.00
CA LEU A 684 -21.50 -22.14 8.08
C LEU A 684 -21.51 -23.62 8.49
N VAL A 685 -21.57 -24.51 7.48
CA VAL A 685 -21.34 -25.93 7.61
C VAL A 685 -20.28 -26.38 6.61
N PHE A 686 -19.29 -27.12 7.07
CA PHE A 686 -18.20 -27.64 6.23
C PHE A 686 -18.44 -29.09 5.83
N VAL A 687 -18.40 -29.34 4.52
CA VAL A 687 -18.65 -30.67 3.94
C VAL A 687 -17.46 -31.11 3.09
N PHE A 688 -17.11 -32.38 3.13
CA PHE A 688 -16.04 -32.96 2.31
C PHE A 688 -16.49 -34.26 1.63
N ASP A 689 -15.87 -34.56 0.50
CA ASP A 689 -16.06 -35.81 -0.22
C ASP A 689 -14.71 -36.38 -0.68
N ASP A 690 -14.07 -37.11 0.21
CA ASP A 690 -12.74 -37.64 -0.01
C ASP A 690 -12.64 -39.07 0.52
N PRO A 691 -12.27 -40.06 -0.32
CA PRO A 691 -12.18 -41.46 0.08
C PRO A 691 -10.92 -41.79 0.90
N ALA A 692 -9.98 -40.85 1.07
CA ALA A 692 -8.75 -41.09 1.82
C ALA A 692 -9.05 -41.43 3.30
N GLN A 693 -8.34 -42.39 3.85
CA GLN A 693 -8.58 -42.85 5.22
C GLN A 693 -8.34 -41.74 6.25
N GLU A 694 -7.37 -40.86 5.99
CA GLU A 694 -7.02 -39.72 6.83
C GLU A 694 -7.89 -38.46 6.58
N ALA A 695 -8.81 -38.49 5.61
CA ALA A 695 -9.56 -37.32 5.17
C ALA A 695 -10.29 -36.61 6.32
N LEU A 696 -10.96 -37.34 7.19
CA LEU A 696 -11.68 -36.77 8.31
C LEU A 696 -10.77 -36.00 9.27
N GLU A 697 -9.60 -36.57 9.59
CA GLU A 697 -8.63 -35.90 10.47
C GLU A 697 -8.03 -34.67 9.81
N VAL A 698 -7.64 -34.78 8.54
CA VAL A 698 -7.03 -33.68 7.78
C VAL A 698 -8.02 -32.52 7.63
N TYR A 699 -9.25 -32.79 7.19
CA TYR A 699 -10.25 -31.74 7.00
C TYR A 699 -10.77 -31.16 8.32
N SER A 700 -10.79 -31.92 9.42
CA SER A 700 -11.13 -31.37 10.75
C SER A 700 -10.09 -30.33 11.20
N ARG A 701 -8.80 -30.60 11.03
CA ARG A 701 -7.71 -29.66 11.34
C ARG A 701 -7.71 -28.47 10.38
N PHE A 702 -8.00 -28.72 9.12
CA PHE A 702 -8.12 -27.66 8.12
C PHE A 702 -9.27 -26.70 8.44
N ALA A 703 -10.44 -27.23 8.80
CA ALA A 703 -11.59 -26.41 9.18
C ALA A 703 -11.31 -25.51 10.37
N GLN A 704 -10.58 -26.01 11.39
CA GLN A 704 -10.13 -25.20 12.53
C GLN A 704 -9.20 -24.08 12.08
N ARG A 705 -8.27 -24.38 11.16
CA ARG A 705 -7.35 -23.39 10.62
C ARG A 705 -8.08 -22.35 9.77
N LEU A 706 -9.02 -22.78 8.93
CA LEU A 706 -9.85 -21.90 8.12
C LEU A 706 -10.70 -20.97 9.01
N ASN A 707 -11.33 -21.52 10.06
CA ASN A 707 -12.03 -20.69 11.05
C ASN A 707 -11.10 -19.61 11.62
N ASN A 708 -9.86 -19.97 11.96
CA ASN A 708 -8.88 -18.99 12.44
C ASN A 708 -8.58 -17.89 11.41
N TRP A 709 -8.50 -18.23 10.14
CA TRP A 709 -8.33 -17.25 9.07
C TRP A 709 -9.50 -16.26 8.98
N LEU A 710 -10.72 -16.73 9.25
CA LEU A 710 -11.92 -15.91 9.19
C LEU A 710 -12.08 -15.01 10.43
N THR A 711 -11.78 -15.54 11.63
CA THR A 711 -12.17 -14.91 12.91
C THR A 711 -11.02 -14.26 13.67
N ALA A 712 -9.76 -14.66 13.46
CA ALA A 712 -8.64 -14.10 14.20
C ALA A 712 -8.41 -12.62 13.87
N PRO A 713 -8.24 -11.74 14.87
CA PRO A 713 -7.89 -10.35 14.63
C PRO A 713 -6.45 -10.24 14.13
N THR A 714 -6.22 -9.38 13.13
CA THR A 714 -4.89 -8.99 12.64
C THR A 714 -4.75 -7.48 12.70
N GLY A 715 -3.62 -6.94 12.24
CA GLY A 715 -3.43 -5.50 12.09
C GLY A 715 -4.48 -4.82 11.20
N ALA A 716 -5.06 -5.56 10.25
CA ALA A 716 -6.12 -5.11 9.36
C ALA A 716 -7.56 -5.34 9.88
N GLY A 717 -7.73 -5.88 11.08
CA GLY A 717 -9.03 -6.15 11.70
C GLY A 717 -9.44 -7.63 11.68
N VAL A 718 -10.75 -7.89 11.74
CA VAL A 718 -11.38 -9.22 11.65
C VAL A 718 -12.06 -9.35 10.29
N LEU A 719 -12.07 -10.54 9.69
CA LEU A 719 -12.73 -10.74 8.41
C LEU A 719 -14.24 -11.00 8.59
N PHE A 720 -14.59 -12.01 9.39
CA PHE A 720 -15.99 -12.39 9.69
C PHE A 720 -16.13 -12.95 11.10
N ASP A 721 -17.31 -12.74 11.68
CA ASP A 721 -17.81 -13.54 12.79
C ASP A 721 -18.52 -14.77 12.23
N THR A 722 -18.30 -15.95 12.83
CA THR A 722 -18.81 -17.23 12.31
C THR A 722 -19.61 -18.01 13.35
N ASP A 723 -20.69 -18.68 12.91
CA ASP A 723 -21.49 -19.58 13.72
C ASP A 723 -21.58 -20.98 13.06
N TYR A 724 -21.28 -22.01 13.82
CA TYR A 724 -21.25 -23.40 13.34
C TYR A 724 -22.33 -24.28 14.00
N ARG A 725 -23.28 -23.70 14.76
CA ARG A 725 -24.29 -24.46 15.52
C ARG A 725 -25.29 -25.23 14.65
N LEU A 726 -25.40 -24.88 13.36
CA LEU A 726 -26.25 -25.56 12.39
C LEU A 726 -25.62 -26.82 11.75
N ARG A 727 -24.38 -27.17 12.15
CA ARG A 727 -23.77 -28.44 11.73
C ARG A 727 -24.44 -29.66 12.38
N PRO A 728 -24.36 -30.85 11.79
CA PRO A 728 -24.90 -32.09 12.35
C PRO A 728 -24.46 -32.30 13.83
N ASN A 729 -25.41 -32.56 14.71
CA ASN A 729 -25.25 -32.65 16.16
C ASN A 729 -24.84 -31.33 16.86
N GLY A 730 -24.96 -30.18 16.22
CA GLY A 730 -24.70 -28.88 16.83
C GLY A 730 -23.31 -28.77 17.44
N ASP A 731 -23.19 -28.18 18.62
CA ASP A 731 -21.89 -27.96 19.28
C ASP A 731 -21.17 -29.25 19.71
N SER A 732 -21.88 -30.36 19.85
CA SER A 732 -21.26 -31.67 20.13
C SER A 732 -20.76 -32.40 18.89
N GLY A 733 -21.11 -31.94 17.69
CA GLY A 733 -20.69 -32.54 16.44
C GLY A 733 -19.29 -32.11 15.97
N LEU A 734 -18.72 -32.89 15.03
CA LEU A 734 -17.48 -32.53 14.37
C LEU A 734 -17.64 -31.26 13.55
N MET A 735 -16.56 -30.49 13.41
CA MET A 735 -16.56 -29.24 12.64
C MET A 735 -16.74 -29.46 11.13
N VAL A 736 -16.45 -30.67 10.65
CA VAL A 736 -16.63 -31.11 9.27
C VAL A 736 -17.43 -32.40 9.20
N VAL A 737 -18.15 -32.61 8.11
CA VAL A 737 -18.92 -33.81 7.88
C VAL A 737 -18.72 -34.30 6.42
N SER A 738 -18.62 -35.61 6.22
CA SER A 738 -18.59 -36.14 4.83
C SER A 738 -19.97 -36.04 4.20
N THR A 739 -20.01 -35.95 2.85
CA THR A 739 -21.25 -35.97 2.06
C THR A 739 -22.20 -37.07 2.49
N LYS A 740 -21.67 -38.28 2.64
CA LYS A 740 -22.43 -39.45 3.05
C LYS A 740 -23.02 -39.35 4.46
N MET A 741 -22.19 -38.86 5.43
CA MET A 741 -22.66 -38.70 6.81
C MET A 741 -23.68 -37.56 6.93
N PHE A 742 -23.50 -36.48 6.15
CA PHE A 742 -24.44 -35.36 6.12
C PHE A 742 -25.82 -35.85 5.63
N GLU A 743 -25.87 -36.54 4.49
CA GLU A 743 -27.12 -37.08 3.93
C GLU A 743 -27.80 -38.05 4.89
N GLN A 744 -27.05 -38.99 5.45
CA GLN A 744 -27.58 -39.95 6.41
C GLN A 744 -28.16 -39.24 7.65
N TYR A 745 -27.42 -38.26 8.23
CA TYR A 745 -27.88 -37.50 9.36
C TYR A 745 -29.18 -36.77 9.05
N GLN A 746 -29.26 -36.09 7.93
CA GLN A 746 -30.42 -35.28 7.54
C GLN A 746 -31.67 -36.16 7.33
N ARG A 747 -31.49 -37.43 6.85
CA ARG A 747 -32.59 -38.34 6.61
C ARG A 747 -33.07 -39.10 7.83
N GLU A 748 -32.16 -39.41 8.77
CA GLU A 748 -32.44 -40.37 9.85
C GLU A 748 -32.49 -39.71 11.23
N SER A 749 -31.73 -38.65 11.45
CA SER A 749 -31.46 -38.14 12.81
C SER A 749 -31.73 -36.63 13.01
N ALA A 750 -31.84 -35.87 11.94
CA ALA A 750 -32.00 -34.41 12.03
C ALA A 750 -33.35 -34.04 12.65
N TRP A 751 -33.31 -33.03 13.49
CA TRP A 751 -34.51 -32.45 14.06
C TRP A 751 -35.31 -31.68 13.04
N PHE A 752 -36.58 -31.53 13.22
CA PHE A 752 -37.44 -30.81 12.29
C PHE A 752 -36.99 -29.37 12.05
N TRP A 753 -36.53 -28.69 13.06
CA TRP A 753 -36.01 -27.32 12.96
C TRP A 753 -34.70 -27.23 12.09
N GLU A 754 -33.92 -28.31 11.99
CA GLU A 754 -32.75 -28.35 11.11
C GLU A 754 -33.20 -28.40 9.65
N HIS A 755 -34.29 -29.07 9.34
CA HIS A 755 -34.91 -29.02 7.99
C HIS A 755 -35.48 -27.60 7.69
N GLN A 756 -35.99 -26.86 8.71
CA GLN A 756 -36.34 -25.46 8.52
C GLN A 756 -35.09 -24.61 8.14
N ALA A 757 -33.98 -24.78 8.85
CA ALA A 757 -32.74 -24.12 8.52
C ALA A 757 -32.23 -24.51 7.11
N LEU A 758 -32.39 -25.78 6.70
CA LEU A 758 -31.97 -26.27 5.39
C LEU A 758 -32.73 -25.61 4.22
N THR A 759 -33.95 -25.08 4.43
CA THR A 759 -34.69 -24.32 3.42
C THR A 759 -33.89 -23.12 2.90
N ARG A 760 -33.05 -22.53 3.72
CA ARG A 760 -32.21 -21.35 3.44
C ARG A 760 -30.72 -21.69 3.33
N ALA A 761 -30.39 -22.95 3.02
CA ALA A 761 -29.00 -23.37 2.84
C ALA A 761 -28.62 -23.35 1.38
N ARG A 762 -27.36 -22.99 1.07
CA ARG A 762 -26.78 -23.04 -0.28
C ARG A 762 -25.28 -23.32 -0.22
N TYR A 763 -24.75 -23.85 -1.32
CA TYR A 763 -23.31 -23.83 -1.58
C TYR A 763 -22.83 -22.39 -1.75
N CYS A 764 -21.65 -22.05 -1.18
CA CYS A 764 -21.07 -20.70 -1.30
C CYS A 764 -19.58 -20.70 -1.70
N ALA A 765 -18.78 -21.72 -1.34
CA ALA A 765 -17.37 -21.75 -1.70
C ALA A 765 -16.79 -23.18 -1.70
N GLY A 766 -15.69 -23.39 -2.43
CA GLY A 766 -14.91 -24.62 -2.45
C GLY A 766 -15.20 -25.52 -3.67
N ASP A 767 -15.21 -26.84 -3.46
CA ASP A 767 -15.40 -27.82 -4.54
C ASP A 767 -16.81 -27.77 -5.13
N VAL A 768 -16.89 -27.51 -6.44
CA VAL A 768 -18.16 -27.32 -7.14
C VAL A 768 -18.96 -28.63 -7.30
N ASP A 769 -18.30 -29.79 -7.32
CA ASP A 769 -19.00 -31.10 -7.43
C ASP A 769 -19.71 -31.39 -6.10
N ILE A 770 -19.08 -31.08 -4.96
CA ILE A 770 -19.72 -31.17 -3.65
C ILE A 770 -20.87 -30.18 -3.56
N GLY A 771 -20.69 -28.96 -4.11
CA GLY A 771 -21.73 -27.95 -4.20
C GLY A 771 -22.98 -28.47 -4.97
N ALA A 772 -22.77 -29.06 -6.13
CA ALA A 772 -23.86 -29.66 -6.93
C ALA A 772 -24.55 -30.81 -6.18
N TRP A 773 -23.73 -31.72 -5.61
CA TRP A 773 -24.25 -32.78 -4.75
C TRP A 773 -25.10 -32.23 -3.58
N PHE A 774 -24.64 -31.17 -2.92
CA PHE A 774 -25.38 -30.58 -1.81
C PHE A 774 -26.76 -30.06 -2.25
N GLU A 775 -26.83 -29.33 -3.37
CA GLU A 775 -28.11 -28.81 -3.87
C GLU A 775 -29.08 -29.94 -4.24
N ASP A 776 -28.58 -31.03 -4.84
CA ASP A 776 -29.40 -32.21 -5.14
C ASP A 776 -29.87 -32.91 -3.85
N CYS A 777 -28.98 -33.11 -2.89
CA CYS A 777 -29.31 -33.68 -1.59
C CYS A 777 -30.33 -32.81 -0.84
N ARG A 778 -30.13 -31.48 -0.80
CA ARG A 778 -31.04 -30.50 -0.23
C ARG A 778 -32.43 -30.60 -0.86
N ARG A 779 -32.50 -30.61 -2.20
CA ARG A 779 -33.77 -30.77 -2.95
C ARG A 779 -34.47 -32.07 -2.58
N SER A 780 -33.77 -33.19 -2.58
CA SER A 780 -34.28 -34.49 -2.22
C SER A 780 -34.84 -34.57 -0.79
N ILE A 781 -34.13 -33.95 0.19
CA ILE A 781 -34.58 -33.92 1.59
C ILE A 781 -35.81 -33.03 1.74
N LEU A 782 -35.83 -31.85 1.16
CA LEU A 782 -36.92 -30.91 1.29
C LEU A 782 -38.19 -31.35 0.55
N SER A 783 -38.05 -32.03 -0.57
CA SER A 783 -39.19 -32.58 -1.34
C SER A 783 -39.77 -33.89 -0.79
N ALA A 784 -39.22 -34.41 0.30
CA ALA A 784 -39.81 -35.60 0.93
C ALA A 784 -41.25 -35.32 1.38
N GLU A 785 -42.14 -36.30 1.17
CA GLU A 785 -43.54 -36.18 1.56
C GLU A 785 -43.66 -36.03 3.10
N ARG A 786 -44.39 -35.03 3.52
CA ARG A 786 -44.62 -34.72 4.97
C ARG A 786 -46.11 -34.52 5.23
N ASP A 787 -46.53 -34.93 6.43
CA ASP A 787 -47.86 -34.56 6.95
C ASP A 787 -47.89 -33.04 7.23
N ILE A 788 -48.74 -32.34 6.49
CA ILE A 788 -48.88 -30.88 6.56
C ILE A 788 -49.33 -30.45 7.95
N GLN A 789 -50.20 -31.20 8.63
CA GLN A 789 -50.66 -30.86 9.96
C GLN A 789 -49.52 -30.97 10.98
N LYS A 790 -48.66 -31.97 10.81
CA LYS A 790 -47.46 -32.11 11.65
C LYS A 790 -46.47 -31.00 11.40
N VAL A 791 -46.26 -30.62 10.15
CA VAL A 791 -45.39 -29.49 9.74
C VAL A 791 -45.88 -28.21 10.43
N ARG A 792 -47.16 -27.89 10.37
CA ARG A 792 -47.76 -26.70 10.97
C ARG A 792 -47.57 -26.70 12.51
N ALA A 793 -47.86 -27.81 13.18
CA ALA A 793 -47.75 -27.96 14.61
C ALA A 793 -46.31 -27.76 15.13
N GLU A 794 -45.34 -28.39 14.45
CA GLU A 794 -43.92 -28.25 14.82
C GLU A 794 -43.41 -26.82 14.66
N ILE A 795 -43.72 -26.17 13.53
CA ILE A 795 -43.33 -24.81 13.25
C ILE A 795 -43.97 -23.81 14.23
N SER A 796 -45.28 -23.97 14.50
CA SER A 796 -45.98 -23.15 15.51
C SER A 796 -45.37 -23.31 16.91
N SER A 797 -45.08 -24.54 17.32
CA SER A 797 -44.42 -24.81 18.58
C SER A 797 -43.05 -24.17 18.68
N MET A 798 -42.27 -24.21 17.64
CA MET A 798 -40.94 -23.57 17.58
C MET A 798 -41.07 -22.05 17.63
N ARG A 799 -42.04 -21.49 16.91
CA ARG A 799 -42.31 -20.05 16.90
C ARG A 799 -42.68 -19.53 18.32
N ASP A 800 -43.54 -20.27 19.03
CA ASP A 800 -43.91 -19.91 20.39
C ASP A 800 -42.73 -19.95 21.37
N LYS A 801 -41.86 -20.96 21.25
CA LYS A 801 -40.65 -21.06 22.06
C LYS A 801 -39.68 -19.89 21.75
N LEU A 802 -39.55 -19.52 20.50
CA LEU A 802 -38.70 -18.40 20.12
C LEU A 802 -39.22 -17.06 20.64
N GLN A 803 -40.55 -16.85 20.59
CA GLN A 803 -41.20 -15.66 21.13
C GLN A 803 -41.04 -15.57 22.64
N ALA A 804 -41.26 -16.67 23.36
CA ALA A 804 -41.07 -16.76 24.81
C ALA A 804 -39.62 -16.47 25.24
N GLY A 805 -38.63 -16.84 24.38
CA GLY A 805 -37.21 -16.56 24.60
C GLY A 805 -36.81 -15.09 24.37
N HIS A 806 -37.64 -14.30 23.68
CA HIS A 806 -37.36 -12.91 23.33
C HIS A 806 -38.51 -11.97 23.69
N PRO A 807 -38.83 -11.83 25.01
CA PRO A 807 -39.93 -10.98 25.47
C PRO A 807 -39.63 -9.50 25.13
N ASN A 808 -40.66 -8.81 24.66
CA ASN A 808 -40.61 -7.37 24.40
C ASN A 808 -41.28 -6.61 25.56
N PRO A 809 -40.53 -5.99 26.48
CA PRO A 809 -41.09 -5.27 27.63
C PRO A 809 -41.50 -3.84 27.32
N THR A 810 -41.47 -3.40 26.05
CA THR A 810 -41.77 -2.02 25.64
C THR A 810 -43.11 -1.93 24.93
N GLU A 811 -43.67 -0.72 24.84
CA GLU A 811 -44.87 -0.42 24.05
C GLU A 811 -44.61 -0.37 22.53
N LEU A 812 -43.32 -0.37 22.13
CA LEU A 812 -42.89 -0.37 20.74
C LEU A 812 -42.98 -1.79 20.18
N PHE A 813 -43.25 -1.91 18.87
CA PHE A 813 -43.28 -3.16 18.14
C PHE A 813 -41.84 -3.61 17.77
N ASP A 814 -41.46 -4.81 18.16
CA ASP A 814 -40.21 -5.43 17.77
C ASP A 814 -40.36 -6.06 16.35
N LEU A 815 -39.70 -5.45 15.36
CA LEU A 815 -39.82 -5.85 13.96
C LEU A 815 -39.49 -7.33 13.71
N LYS A 816 -38.66 -7.93 14.56
CA LYS A 816 -38.22 -9.30 14.39
C LYS A 816 -39.11 -10.32 15.11
N TYR A 817 -39.36 -10.13 16.41
CA TYR A 817 -39.91 -11.18 17.28
C TYR A 817 -41.37 -11.04 17.63
N ASP A 818 -41.96 -9.83 17.55
CA ASP A 818 -43.38 -9.66 17.90
C ASP A 818 -44.30 -10.33 16.88
N SER A 819 -45.53 -10.64 17.28
CA SER A 819 -46.54 -11.30 16.41
C SER A 819 -46.87 -10.40 15.20
N GLY A 820 -46.71 -10.91 14.02
CA GLY A 820 -46.78 -10.14 12.77
C GLY A 820 -45.42 -9.55 12.30
N GLY A 821 -44.31 -9.90 12.94
CA GLY A 821 -42.98 -9.50 12.58
C GLY A 821 -42.30 -10.41 11.55
N MET A 822 -40.99 -10.16 11.33
CA MET A 822 -40.21 -10.85 10.27
C MET A 822 -40.16 -12.36 10.46
N VAL A 823 -40.01 -12.85 11.71
CA VAL A 823 -39.92 -14.27 12.01
C VAL A 823 -41.20 -15.01 11.64
N ASP A 824 -42.38 -14.39 11.75
CA ASP A 824 -43.65 -15.01 11.33
C ASP A 824 -43.66 -15.23 9.80
N ILE A 825 -43.17 -14.31 9.02
CA ILE A 825 -43.03 -14.46 7.58
C ILE A 825 -42.05 -15.59 7.25
N GLU A 826 -40.87 -15.60 7.87
CA GLU A 826 -39.84 -16.61 7.67
C GLU A 826 -40.38 -18.02 7.98
N PHE A 827 -41.11 -18.18 9.09
CA PHE A 827 -41.65 -19.46 9.50
C PHE A 827 -42.82 -19.93 8.60
N CYS A 828 -43.67 -19.00 8.15
CA CYS A 828 -44.69 -19.32 7.16
C CYS A 828 -44.07 -19.76 5.83
N VAL A 829 -43.02 -19.09 5.34
CA VAL A 829 -42.32 -19.52 4.12
C VAL A 829 -41.67 -20.89 4.28
N GLN A 830 -41.03 -21.15 5.42
CA GLN A 830 -40.47 -22.49 5.72
C GLN A 830 -41.55 -23.56 5.80
N ALA A 831 -42.73 -23.26 6.35
CA ALA A 831 -43.86 -24.16 6.37
C ALA A 831 -44.36 -24.51 4.95
N LEU A 832 -44.47 -23.49 4.09
CA LEU A 832 -44.85 -23.67 2.69
C LEU A 832 -43.84 -24.53 1.94
N VAL A 833 -42.55 -24.27 2.11
CA VAL A 833 -41.50 -25.08 1.47
C VAL A 833 -41.54 -26.51 1.98
N LEU A 834 -41.56 -26.76 3.29
CA LEU A 834 -41.52 -28.11 3.87
C LEU A 834 -42.82 -28.93 3.60
N GLY A 835 -43.95 -28.23 3.55
CA GLY A 835 -45.25 -28.88 3.39
C GLY A 835 -45.64 -29.17 1.94
N TYR A 836 -45.14 -28.37 1.01
CA TYR A 836 -45.68 -28.41 -0.36
C TYR A 836 -44.62 -28.59 -1.46
N SER A 837 -43.33 -28.58 -1.19
CA SER A 837 -42.27 -28.69 -2.23
C SER A 837 -42.26 -30.05 -2.95
N ASN A 838 -42.86 -31.08 -2.38
CA ASN A 838 -43.03 -32.37 -3.09
C ASN A 838 -43.99 -32.26 -4.27
N ARG A 839 -44.97 -31.35 -4.24
CA ARG A 839 -45.94 -31.08 -5.32
C ARG A 839 -45.61 -29.82 -6.11
N HIS A 840 -44.85 -28.89 -5.50
CA HIS A 840 -44.47 -27.59 -6.01
C HIS A 840 -42.94 -27.42 -5.94
N PRO A 841 -42.19 -28.13 -6.81
CA PRO A 841 -40.73 -28.11 -6.76
C PRO A 841 -40.12 -26.72 -7.03
N GLU A 842 -40.85 -25.79 -7.64
CA GLU A 842 -40.49 -24.37 -7.82
C GLU A 842 -40.22 -23.67 -6.53
N LEU A 843 -40.77 -24.12 -5.38
CA LEU A 843 -40.45 -23.58 -4.07
C LEU A 843 -39.02 -23.88 -3.59
N LEU A 844 -38.29 -24.75 -4.29
CA LEU A 844 -36.90 -25.08 -4.01
C LEU A 844 -35.90 -24.29 -4.85
N ASP A 845 -36.37 -23.55 -5.88
CA ASP A 845 -35.47 -22.81 -6.81
C ASP A 845 -34.96 -21.47 -6.28
N ASN A 846 -35.50 -21.01 -5.16
CA ASN A 846 -35.04 -19.79 -4.49
C ASN A 846 -34.97 -20.04 -2.97
N LYS A 847 -34.26 -19.19 -2.28
CA LYS A 847 -34.06 -19.27 -0.82
C LYS A 847 -34.44 -17.96 -0.09
N GLY A 848 -34.80 -16.90 -0.86
CA GLY A 848 -35.25 -15.60 -0.31
C GLY A 848 -36.75 -15.59 -0.02
N ASN A 849 -37.11 -15.03 1.12
CA ASN A 849 -38.51 -15.06 1.61
C ASN A 849 -39.52 -14.38 0.65
N ILE A 850 -39.15 -13.22 0.08
CA ILE A 850 -40.03 -12.47 -0.83
C ILE A 850 -40.36 -13.28 -2.08
N ALA A 851 -39.32 -13.86 -2.71
CA ALA A 851 -39.50 -14.68 -3.92
C ALA A 851 -40.29 -15.97 -3.64
N LEU A 852 -40.13 -16.57 -2.48
CA LEU A 852 -40.85 -17.77 -2.07
C LEU A 852 -42.32 -17.47 -1.79
N LEU A 853 -42.64 -16.32 -1.18
CA LEU A 853 -44.04 -15.88 -1.04
C LEU A 853 -44.70 -15.67 -2.39
N GLU A 854 -44.02 -15.02 -3.35
CA GLU A 854 -44.54 -14.83 -4.71
C GLU A 854 -44.79 -16.15 -5.42
N ARG A 855 -43.88 -17.08 -5.32
CA ARG A 855 -44.04 -18.47 -5.89
C ARG A 855 -45.20 -19.23 -5.24
N ALA A 856 -45.35 -19.12 -3.92
CA ALA A 856 -46.46 -19.69 -3.20
C ALA A 856 -47.83 -19.10 -3.64
N GLY A 857 -47.83 -17.79 -3.92
CA GLY A 857 -48.99 -17.12 -4.52
C GLY A 857 -49.31 -17.63 -5.94
N HIS A 858 -48.29 -17.80 -6.79
CA HIS A 858 -48.47 -18.34 -8.13
C HIS A 858 -48.89 -19.83 -8.15
N ALA A 859 -48.53 -20.56 -7.12
CA ALA A 859 -48.91 -21.98 -6.94
C ALA A 859 -50.26 -22.15 -6.26
N ASP A 860 -51.03 -21.06 -6.04
CA ASP A 860 -52.32 -21.03 -5.35
C ASP A 860 -52.31 -21.67 -3.93
N LEU A 861 -51.14 -21.68 -3.28
CA LEU A 861 -50.97 -22.13 -1.89
C LEU A 861 -51.41 -21.08 -0.87
N ILE A 862 -51.31 -19.82 -1.26
CA ILE A 862 -51.79 -18.63 -0.55
C ILE A 862 -52.39 -17.64 -1.55
N ASP A 863 -53.26 -16.77 -1.08
CA ASP A 863 -53.80 -15.69 -1.92
C ASP A 863 -52.68 -14.80 -2.47
N ALA A 864 -52.68 -14.54 -3.79
CA ALA A 864 -51.62 -13.79 -4.46
C ALA A 864 -51.49 -12.31 -3.96
N ALA A 865 -52.62 -11.68 -3.59
CA ALA A 865 -52.60 -10.34 -3.01
C ALA A 865 -51.99 -10.35 -1.61
N LEU A 866 -52.31 -11.39 -0.80
CA LEU A 866 -51.71 -11.57 0.51
C LEU A 866 -50.20 -11.87 0.41
N ALA A 867 -49.78 -12.69 -0.55
CA ALA A 867 -48.37 -12.96 -0.81
C ALA A 867 -47.58 -11.67 -1.10
N LYS A 868 -48.14 -10.82 -1.96
CA LYS A 868 -47.55 -9.50 -2.27
C LYS A 868 -47.50 -8.58 -1.05
N GLN A 869 -48.60 -8.46 -0.28
CA GLN A 869 -48.62 -7.62 0.93
C GLN A 869 -47.61 -8.08 1.97
N CYS A 870 -47.41 -9.38 2.15
CA CYS A 870 -46.41 -9.92 3.07
C CYS A 870 -44.99 -9.75 2.54
N GLY A 871 -44.76 -9.86 1.23
CA GLY A 871 -43.49 -9.51 0.59
C GLY A 871 -43.12 -8.03 0.78
N ASP A 872 -44.09 -7.15 0.61
CA ASP A 872 -43.92 -5.69 0.87
C ASP A 872 -43.67 -5.40 2.35
N ALA A 873 -44.37 -6.11 3.27
CA ALA A 873 -44.12 -6.02 4.70
C ALA A 873 -42.70 -6.44 5.07
N TYR A 874 -42.23 -7.58 4.53
CA TYR A 874 -40.87 -8.09 4.77
C TYR A 874 -39.80 -7.12 4.28
N ARG A 875 -39.99 -6.55 3.10
CA ARG A 875 -39.09 -5.52 2.52
C ARG A 875 -39.05 -4.30 3.41
N HIS A 876 -40.20 -3.81 3.87
CA HIS A 876 -40.29 -2.63 4.73
C HIS A 876 -39.65 -2.88 6.10
N TYR A 877 -39.87 -4.05 6.71
CA TYR A 877 -39.24 -4.41 8.00
C TYR A 877 -37.73 -4.51 7.87
N ARG A 878 -37.21 -5.10 6.78
CA ARG A 878 -35.79 -5.13 6.51
C ARG A 878 -35.20 -3.73 6.34
N TYR A 879 -35.90 -2.87 5.62
CA TYR A 879 -35.49 -1.48 5.46
C TYR A 879 -35.41 -0.74 6.80
N LEU A 880 -36.42 -0.82 7.63
CA LEU A 880 -36.44 -0.20 8.97
C LEU A 880 -35.32 -0.77 9.85
N GLN A 881 -35.19 -2.11 9.88
CA GLN A 881 -34.13 -2.78 10.65
C GLN A 881 -32.75 -2.29 10.20
N HIS A 882 -32.53 -2.19 8.91
CA HIS A 882 -31.30 -1.75 8.32
C HIS A 882 -31.01 -0.27 8.68
N THR A 883 -31.96 0.63 8.50
CA THR A 883 -31.83 2.05 8.85
C THR A 883 -31.49 2.23 10.34
N MET A 884 -32.12 1.47 11.21
CA MET A 884 -31.80 1.48 12.64
C MET A 884 -30.38 0.96 12.92
N ARG A 885 -29.97 -0.07 12.21
CA ARG A 885 -28.62 -0.62 12.32
C ARG A 885 -27.56 0.40 11.87
N MET A 886 -27.84 1.18 10.85
CA MET A 886 -26.98 2.29 10.41
C MET A 886 -26.81 3.39 11.47
N GLN A 887 -27.71 3.44 12.47
CA GLN A 887 -27.58 4.28 13.65
C GLN A 887 -27.11 3.50 14.91
N ASN A 888 -26.59 2.28 14.73
CA ASN A 888 -26.13 1.37 15.81
C ASN A 888 -27.22 1.01 16.83
N ILE A 889 -28.51 1.06 16.43
CA ILE A 889 -29.62 0.62 17.27
C ILE A 889 -29.72 -0.91 17.19
N ALA A 890 -29.42 -1.58 18.29
CA ALA A 890 -29.34 -3.04 18.35
C ALA A 890 -30.70 -3.74 18.26
N LYS A 891 -31.75 -3.14 18.85
CA LYS A 891 -33.10 -3.69 18.86
C LYS A 891 -34.01 -2.87 17.95
N PRO A 892 -34.43 -3.42 16.80
CA PRO A 892 -35.22 -2.69 15.82
C PRO A 892 -36.68 -2.64 16.26
N ARG A 893 -37.10 -1.56 16.96
CA ARG A 893 -38.42 -1.36 17.48
C ARG A 893 -39.01 -0.06 16.98
N VAL A 894 -40.25 -0.08 16.56
CA VAL A 894 -40.98 1.05 15.99
C VAL A 894 -42.34 1.26 16.64
N ALA A 895 -42.93 2.43 16.44
CA ALA A 895 -44.28 2.70 16.88
C ALA A 895 -45.27 1.77 16.15
N PRO A 896 -46.17 1.03 16.84
CA PRO A 896 -47.06 0.04 16.23
C PRO A 896 -47.96 0.63 15.10
N GLU A 897 -48.35 1.88 15.26
CA GLU A 897 -49.22 2.59 14.32
C GLU A 897 -48.58 2.72 12.93
N SER A 898 -47.25 2.90 12.86
CA SER A 898 -46.49 3.11 11.62
C SER A 898 -46.52 1.89 10.72
N ILE A 899 -46.72 0.68 11.25
CA ILE A 899 -46.67 -0.59 10.53
C ILE A 899 -47.93 -1.44 10.66
N ALA A 900 -49.00 -0.90 11.23
CA ALA A 900 -50.22 -1.63 11.55
C ALA A 900 -50.83 -2.40 10.36
N GLN A 901 -50.72 -1.89 9.14
CA GLN A 901 -51.19 -2.56 7.94
C GLN A 901 -50.37 -3.81 7.64
N HIS A 902 -49.03 -3.70 7.74
CA HIS A 902 -48.11 -4.82 7.52
C HIS A 902 -48.29 -5.93 8.55
N VAL A 903 -48.43 -5.56 9.83
CA VAL A 903 -48.68 -6.50 10.92
C VAL A 903 -49.99 -7.29 10.70
N ARG A 904 -51.05 -6.63 10.23
CA ARG A 904 -52.34 -7.33 9.89
C ARG A 904 -52.13 -8.35 8.75
N ALA A 905 -51.47 -7.96 7.66
CA ALA A 905 -51.23 -8.88 6.55
C ALA A 905 -50.40 -10.11 6.99
N VAL A 906 -49.36 -9.90 7.81
CA VAL A 906 -48.52 -10.99 8.28
C VAL A 906 -49.27 -11.91 9.25
N ASN A 907 -50.10 -11.38 10.14
CA ASN A 907 -50.94 -12.20 11.00
C ASN A 907 -51.96 -13.01 10.19
N GLN A 908 -52.55 -12.45 9.14
CA GLN A 908 -53.44 -13.18 8.24
C GLN A 908 -52.69 -14.32 7.51
N LEU A 909 -51.46 -14.07 7.06
CA LEU A 909 -50.59 -15.13 6.49
C LEU A 909 -50.36 -16.26 7.50
N ARG A 910 -50.02 -15.92 8.73
CA ARG A 910 -49.82 -16.88 9.82
C ARG A 910 -51.05 -17.70 10.08
N GLU A 911 -52.23 -17.09 10.16
CA GLU A 911 -53.50 -17.80 10.30
C GLU A 911 -53.76 -18.74 9.15
N THR A 912 -53.49 -18.35 7.90
CA THR A 912 -53.70 -19.19 6.72
C THR A 912 -52.73 -20.34 6.63
N VAL A 913 -51.46 -20.15 6.97
CA VAL A 913 -50.41 -21.14 6.76
C VAL A 913 -50.15 -22.03 7.97
N LEU A 914 -50.21 -21.49 9.22
CA LEU A 914 -49.79 -22.20 10.43
C LEU A 914 -50.96 -22.63 11.33
N LEU A 915 -52.10 -21.99 11.24
CA LEU A 915 -53.31 -22.35 12.02
C LEU A 915 -54.35 -23.02 11.14
#